data_1ced63997c9652c9d458309e66d92f71
#
_entry.id   1ced63997c9652c9d458309e66d92f71
#
_cell.length_a   1.000
_cell.length_b   1.000
_cell.length_c   1.000
_cell.angle_alpha   90.00
_cell.angle_beta   90.00
_cell.angle_gamma   90.00
#
_symmetry.space_group_name_H-M   'P 1'
#
loop_
_entity.id
_entity.type
_entity.pdbx_description
1 polymer ?
#
loop_
_entity_poly.entity_id
_entity_poly.type
_entity_poly.pdbx_seq_one_letter_code
_entity_poly.pdbx_strand_id
1 'polypeptide(L)'
;MRFFFTTLLIVSLSVNCVFAQQKTPVNFGKITTADFAIPSNTVTDSSTAAVIIADLGSTTFKGNDKGWVGYIFNRKTRIKILNKKAFELATVKIHLYTEDDNREKLENVAATAYNLENGTVVATKMEKRDLFADRIDKNRVEQKFTLPAVKENTIIEYSYTVYSDFYFNIPEWTFQNIDYPCLWSEYEVNIPSLVGYIFSKRGVHPFYIDKADDGHENYLIKRVTDGGRGAADNDMMSISATTVKHRWVMKDVPAFYVENYLFSPENYIDKIDFQLAQTYNGETVHPVKNTWTKATEDMLKDKDFAAFMTEQDGNRWLDKPLAAIVKSTDPLQQAKEIFYYLTNNFTCISYHNKYIKTTLQDVVKNRKGGVGEINLLLTDMLLRKQITAAPVVLSTREYGYNYASYPLLDRLDYVICKATIGNREYYLDASRPRLGFGHLPPNCYNGHARVIDMQDSASVYFLADSLKELQTILVNIVNDADGKSGLRGSYTNSPGYMDSYLLRASLDEAGQKKYFDNLQAAAGDELQITEAGIDSLKDPENPVKVNVGFNIKTAATDIIYFSPILWGDMKTNPFSATVRKYPVEMPFPIHQVYTLTMETPAGFVVDEMPKQARVSFNDGEGYFEYLIQKTEELIQLRVTVSMKKAYFPPEDYNSLREFFGYIVKKESEQIVFKKKH
;
A
#
# COMPACT_ATOMS: atom_id res chain seq x y z
N MET A 1 7.44 -90.31 13.15
CA MET A 1 7.81 -89.01 12.53
C MET A 1 6.69 -87.98 12.88
N ARG A 2 6.92 -87.14 13.91
CA ARG A 2 5.99 -86.22 14.45
C ARG A 2 6.25 -84.82 13.86
N PHE A 3 5.33 -84.25 13.17
CA PHE A 3 5.39 -82.84 12.71
C PHE A 3 4.76 -81.94 13.79
N PHE A 4 5.54 -81.00 14.32
CA PHE A 4 5.10 -79.91 15.17
C PHE A 4 4.65 -78.75 14.28
N PHE A 5 3.38 -78.32 14.35
CA PHE A 5 2.89 -77.05 13.79
C PHE A 5 3.01 -76.00 14.89
N THR A 6 3.86 -75.04 14.69
CA THR A 6 3.96 -73.87 15.55
C THR A 6 3.11 -72.76 14.92
N THR A 7 1.99 -72.45 15.55
CA THR A 7 1.07 -71.34 15.12
C THR A 7 1.64 -70.05 15.67
N LEU A 8 2.12 -69.14 14.77
CA LEU A 8 2.61 -67.80 15.11
C LEU A 8 1.39 -66.87 15.20
N LEU A 9 1.03 -66.42 16.41
CA LEU A 9 -0.03 -65.44 16.66
C LEU A 9 0.51 -64.07 16.45
N ILE A 10 0.21 -63.43 15.28
CA ILE A 10 0.52 -62.00 15.00
C ILE A 10 -0.58 -61.15 15.67
N VAL A 11 -0.25 -60.55 16.81
CA VAL A 11 -1.03 -59.48 17.44
C VAL A 11 -0.72 -58.20 16.69
N SER A 12 -1.61 -57.75 15.79
CA SER A 12 -1.56 -56.42 15.18
C SER A 12 -2.02 -55.38 16.22
N LEU A 13 -1.06 -54.69 16.85
CA LEU A 13 -1.37 -53.46 17.58
C LEU A 13 -1.74 -52.37 16.55
N SER A 14 -3.04 -52.18 16.35
CA SER A 14 -3.55 -50.94 15.71
C SER A 14 -3.32 -49.76 16.67
N VAL A 15 -2.26 -49.04 16.46
CA VAL A 15 -2.06 -47.74 17.08
C VAL A 15 -3.10 -46.79 16.48
N ASN A 16 -4.25 -46.65 17.14
CA ASN A 16 -5.16 -45.57 16.90
C ASN A 16 -4.46 -44.28 17.34
N CYS A 17 -3.79 -43.58 16.41
CA CYS A 17 -3.45 -42.19 16.59
C CYS A 17 -4.75 -41.39 16.69
N VAL A 18 -5.26 -41.25 17.90
CA VAL A 18 -6.25 -40.24 18.23
C VAL A 18 -5.53 -38.91 18.03
N PHE A 19 -5.71 -38.29 16.85
CA PHE A 19 -5.37 -36.88 16.68
C PHE A 19 -6.27 -36.11 17.63
N ALA A 20 -5.80 -35.83 18.84
CA ALA A 20 -6.44 -34.92 19.75
C ALA A 20 -6.64 -33.60 18.98
N GLN A 21 -7.89 -33.21 18.78
CA GLN A 21 -8.20 -31.87 18.27
C GLN A 21 -7.48 -30.89 19.17
N GLN A 22 -6.43 -30.25 18.64
CA GLN A 22 -5.62 -29.33 19.44
C GLN A 22 -6.49 -28.13 19.79
N LYS A 23 -6.86 -28.06 21.08
CA LYS A 23 -7.71 -27.00 21.62
C LYS A 23 -6.94 -25.69 21.63
N THR A 24 -7.68 -24.60 21.48
CA THR A 24 -7.16 -23.26 21.70
C THR A 24 -6.38 -23.16 23.01
N PRO A 25 -5.16 -22.61 23.03
CA PRO A 25 -4.31 -22.64 24.20
C PRO A 25 -4.76 -21.72 25.34
N VAL A 26 -5.84 -20.96 25.14
CA VAL A 26 -6.28 -19.87 26.04
C VAL A 26 -7.71 -20.10 26.53
N ASN A 27 -7.92 -20.01 27.85
CA ASN A 27 -9.24 -19.97 28.47
C ASN A 27 -9.65 -18.51 28.75
N PHE A 28 -10.47 -17.92 27.87
CA PHE A 28 -10.93 -16.54 28.04
C PHE A 28 -11.74 -16.34 29.34
N GLY A 29 -11.57 -15.17 29.97
CA GLY A 29 -12.20 -14.82 31.23
C GLY A 29 -11.55 -15.45 32.46
N LYS A 30 -10.48 -16.25 32.29
CA LYS A 30 -9.75 -16.88 33.38
C LYS A 30 -8.28 -16.49 33.28
N ILE A 31 -7.88 -15.48 34.05
CA ILE A 31 -6.50 -15.02 34.14
C ILE A 31 -5.93 -15.38 35.51
N THR A 32 -4.75 -15.97 35.54
CA THR A 32 -3.99 -16.32 36.72
C THR A 32 -2.70 -15.49 36.77
N THR A 33 -2.01 -15.53 37.90
CA THR A 33 -0.70 -14.87 38.04
C THR A 33 0.34 -15.40 37.05
N ALA A 34 0.23 -16.66 36.64
CA ALA A 34 1.14 -17.29 35.67
C ALA A 34 1.00 -16.67 34.26
N ASP A 35 -0.20 -16.17 33.88
CA ASP A 35 -0.44 -15.54 32.58
C ASP A 35 0.31 -14.21 32.41
N PHE A 36 0.79 -13.62 33.53
CA PHE A 36 1.62 -12.41 33.50
C PHE A 36 3.08 -12.71 33.13
N ALA A 37 3.53 -13.94 33.12
CA ALA A 37 4.79 -14.32 32.48
C ALA A 37 4.60 -14.35 30.96
N ILE A 38 5.62 -13.95 30.19
CA ILE A 38 5.61 -14.12 28.74
C ILE A 38 5.97 -15.58 28.47
N PRO A 39 5.15 -16.34 27.71
CA PRO A 39 5.54 -17.67 27.30
C PRO A 39 6.84 -17.64 26.52
N SER A 40 7.72 -18.63 26.72
CA SER A 40 8.89 -18.79 25.88
C SER A 40 8.46 -19.00 24.42
N ASN A 41 8.93 -18.17 23.53
CA ASN A 41 8.61 -18.19 22.10
C ASN A 41 9.78 -17.62 21.30
N THR A 42 9.74 -17.73 19.97
CA THR A 42 10.80 -17.30 19.06
C THR A 42 10.51 -15.93 18.39
N VAL A 43 9.35 -15.32 18.66
CA VAL A 43 8.88 -14.14 17.95
C VAL A 43 8.83 -12.88 18.80
N THR A 44 9.22 -12.96 20.08
CA THR A 44 9.34 -11.82 21.00
C THR A 44 10.79 -11.54 21.36
N ASP A 45 11.12 -10.27 21.48
CA ASP A 45 12.44 -9.79 21.94
C ASP A 45 12.30 -8.63 22.93
N SER A 46 13.40 -8.01 23.30
CA SER A 46 13.44 -6.90 24.26
C SER A 46 12.79 -5.61 23.73
N SER A 47 12.58 -5.47 22.43
CA SER A 47 11.95 -4.31 21.79
C SER A 47 10.43 -4.46 21.67
N THR A 48 9.89 -5.66 21.85
CA THR A 48 8.47 -6.00 21.71
C THR A 48 7.63 -5.20 22.71
N ALA A 49 6.67 -4.41 22.20
CA ALA A 49 5.84 -3.54 23.01
C ALA A 49 4.55 -4.20 23.52
N ALA A 50 4.03 -5.18 22.78
CA ALA A 50 2.90 -6.04 23.17
C ALA A 50 2.98 -7.39 22.47
N VAL A 51 2.24 -8.36 22.97
CA VAL A 51 2.12 -9.70 22.39
C VAL A 51 0.64 -10.07 22.32
N ILE A 52 0.17 -10.41 21.13
CA ILE A 52 -1.15 -11.00 20.94
C ILE A 52 -1.05 -12.47 21.33
N ILE A 53 -1.57 -12.82 22.51
CA ILE A 53 -1.50 -14.18 23.03
C ILE A 53 -2.41 -15.13 22.23
N ALA A 54 -3.64 -14.64 21.92
CA ALA A 54 -4.57 -15.36 21.07
C ALA A 54 -5.54 -14.39 20.42
N ASP A 55 -5.83 -14.61 19.14
CA ASP A 55 -6.86 -13.92 18.36
C ASP A 55 -7.70 -14.98 17.65
N LEU A 56 -8.97 -15.06 18.01
CA LEU A 56 -9.90 -16.11 17.56
C LEU A 56 -11.08 -15.50 16.87
N GLY A 57 -11.30 -15.90 15.61
CA GLY A 57 -12.46 -15.54 14.82
C GLY A 57 -13.30 -16.74 14.44
N SER A 58 -14.61 -16.57 14.34
CA SER A 58 -15.47 -17.56 13.74
C SER A 58 -16.64 -16.92 12.99
N THR A 59 -16.94 -17.45 11.79
CA THR A 59 -18.10 -17.06 10.99
C THR A 59 -18.97 -18.26 10.74
N THR A 60 -20.27 -18.12 11.08
CA THR A 60 -21.31 -19.10 10.81
C THR A 60 -22.47 -18.43 10.10
N PHE A 61 -23.24 -19.17 9.31
CA PHE A 61 -24.40 -18.64 8.62
C PHE A 61 -25.70 -19.00 9.36
N LYS A 62 -26.69 -18.14 9.19
CA LYS A 62 -28.06 -18.40 9.65
C LYS A 62 -29.08 -17.87 8.67
N GLY A 63 -30.28 -18.42 8.63
CA GLY A 63 -31.40 -17.85 7.89
C GLY A 63 -31.84 -16.51 8.48
N ASN A 64 -32.39 -15.63 7.64
CA ASN A 64 -32.86 -14.31 8.03
C ASN A 64 -34.30 -14.02 7.60
N ASP A 65 -34.82 -12.88 8.06
CA ASP A 65 -36.19 -12.44 7.76
C ASP A 65 -36.33 -11.84 6.34
N LYS A 66 -35.25 -11.78 5.57
CA LYS A 66 -35.23 -11.30 4.18
C LYS A 66 -35.32 -12.41 3.15
N GLY A 67 -35.57 -13.64 3.60
CA GLY A 67 -35.74 -14.81 2.74
C GLY A 67 -34.43 -15.43 2.26
N TRP A 68 -33.33 -15.17 2.94
CA TRP A 68 -32.03 -15.71 2.59
C TRP A 68 -31.17 -16.02 3.83
N VAL A 69 -29.87 -16.17 3.65
CA VAL A 69 -28.92 -16.37 4.72
C VAL A 69 -28.15 -15.09 4.98
N GLY A 70 -27.87 -14.84 6.24
CA GLY A 70 -26.87 -13.87 6.72
C GLY A 70 -25.76 -14.60 7.50
N TYR A 71 -24.84 -13.87 8.10
CA TYR A 71 -23.78 -14.46 8.93
C TYR A 71 -23.73 -13.90 10.34
N ILE A 72 -23.09 -14.68 11.22
CA ILE A 72 -22.72 -14.28 12.57
C ILE A 72 -21.20 -14.40 12.66
N PHE A 73 -20.53 -13.29 12.92
CA PHE A 73 -19.11 -13.26 13.17
C PHE A 73 -18.83 -13.05 14.65
N ASN A 74 -17.99 -13.89 15.24
CA ASN A 74 -17.52 -13.74 16.61
C ASN A 74 -16.01 -13.53 16.63
N ARG A 75 -15.51 -12.63 17.49
CA ARG A 75 -14.09 -12.45 17.75
C ARG A 75 -13.80 -12.44 19.24
N LYS A 76 -12.68 -13.06 19.64
CA LYS A 76 -12.13 -13.04 20.99
C LYS A 76 -10.64 -12.87 20.93
N THR A 77 -10.13 -11.85 21.59
CA THR A 77 -8.71 -11.51 21.56
C THR A 77 -8.16 -11.35 22.97
N ARG A 78 -6.97 -11.89 23.22
CA ARG A 78 -6.17 -11.66 24.43
C ARG A 78 -4.82 -11.08 24.02
N ILE A 79 -4.47 -9.91 24.60
CA ILE A 79 -3.23 -9.21 24.34
C ILE A 79 -2.55 -8.91 25.67
N LYS A 80 -1.22 -9.06 25.70
CA LYS A 80 -0.40 -8.59 26.81
C LYS A 80 0.35 -7.34 26.37
N ILE A 81 0.08 -6.24 27.07
CA ILE A 81 0.78 -4.96 26.93
C ILE A 81 2.08 -5.03 27.74
N LEU A 82 3.25 -4.82 27.13
CA LEU A 82 4.53 -4.88 27.80
C LEU A 82 5.03 -3.50 28.20
N ASN A 83 4.83 -2.50 27.36
CA ASN A 83 5.22 -1.13 27.64
C ASN A 83 4.26 -0.10 27.01
N LYS A 84 4.46 1.17 27.34
CA LYS A 84 3.59 2.29 26.95
C LYS A 84 3.44 2.51 25.44
N LYS A 85 4.34 2.01 24.60
CA LYS A 85 4.26 2.15 23.14
C LYS A 85 3.05 1.42 22.55
N ALA A 86 2.49 0.45 23.28
CA ALA A 86 1.34 -0.35 22.84
C ALA A 86 0.03 0.03 23.57
N PHE A 87 -0.04 1.19 24.21
CA PHE A 87 -1.27 1.61 24.91
C PHE A 87 -2.43 1.90 23.97
N GLU A 88 -2.18 2.17 22.68
CA GLU A 88 -3.22 2.32 21.66
C GLU A 88 -4.06 1.04 21.48
N LEU A 89 -3.51 -0.15 21.80
CA LEU A 89 -4.25 -1.41 21.76
C LEU A 89 -5.40 -1.49 22.80
N ALA A 90 -5.41 -0.57 23.77
CA ALA A 90 -6.54 -0.41 24.67
C ALA A 90 -7.80 0.11 23.96
N THR A 91 -7.65 0.77 22.80
CA THR A 91 -8.77 1.27 22.01
C THR A 91 -9.06 0.31 20.86
N VAL A 92 -10.22 -0.34 20.92
CA VAL A 92 -10.70 -1.29 19.91
C VAL A 92 -11.68 -0.58 19.00
N LYS A 93 -11.48 -0.69 17.67
CA LYS A 93 -12.33 -0.15 16.63
C LYS A 93 -12.95 -1.28 15.83
N ILE A 94 -14.26 -1.22 15.63
CA ILE A 94 -15.05 -2.24 14.91
C ILE A 94 -15.80 -1.53 13.81
N HIS A 95 -15.47 -1.87 12.55
CA HIS A 95 -16.15 -1.33 11.39
C HIS A 95 -17.37 -2.17 11.06
N LEU A 96 -18.50 -1.50 10.88
CA LEU A 96 -19.78 -2.11 10.53
C LEU A 96 -20.24 -1.55 9.19
N TYR A 97 -20.71 -2.43 8.32
CA TYR A 97 -21.28 -2.06 7.04
C TYR A 97 -22.75 -1.66 7.19
N THR A 98 -23.19 -0.68 6.39
CA THR A 98 -24.58 -0.21 6.31
C THR A 98 -24.91 0.14 4.88
N GLU A 99 -26.12 -0.20 4.44
CA GLU A 99 -26.65 0.13 3.12
C GLU A 99 -28.14 0.39 3.23
N ASP A 100 -28.58 1.59 2.86
CA ASP A 100 -29.93 2.09 3.06
C ASP A 100 -30.42 1.90 4.52
N ASP A 101 -31.52 1.18 4.74
CA ASP A 101 -32.08 0.86 6.05
C ASP A 101 -31.47 -0.39 6.70
N ASN A 102 -30.59 -1.10 5.97
CA ASN A 102 -29.92 -2.29 6.46
C ASN A 102 -28.56 -1.95 7.05
N ARG A 103 -28.25 -2.55 8.21
CA ARG A 103 -26.95 -2.37 8.87
C ARG A 103 -26.55 -3.61 9.65
N GLU A 104 -25.24 -3.83 9.73
CA GLU A 104 -24.68 -4.80 10.64
C GLU A 104 -24.93 -4.39 12.10
N LYS A 105 -25.17 -5.39 12.94
CA LYS A 105 -25.45 -5.18 14.36
C LYS A 105 -24.32 -5.73 15.21
N LEU A 106 -23.78 -4.89 16.07
CA LEU A 106 -22.77 -5.27 17.06
C LEU A 106 -23.45 -5.63 18.37
N GLU A 107 -23.20 -6.84 18.84
CA GLU A 107 -23.79 -7.37 20.09
C GLU A 107 -22.71 -8.07 20.93
N ASN A 108 -23.04 -8.37 22.18
CA ASN A 108 -22.21 -9.14 23.10
C ASN A 108 -20.79 -8.58 23.28
N VAL A 109 -20.66 -7.24 23.23
CA VAL A 109 -19.36 -6.58 23.46
C VAL A 109 -18.99 -6.70 24.93
N ALA A 110 -17.82 -7.29 25.17
CA ALA A 110 -17.23 -7.38 26.50
C ALA A 110 -15.73 -7.11 26.41
N ALA A 111 -15.20 -6.33 27.32
CA ALA A 111 -13.78 -6.06 27.40
C ALA A 111 -13.33 -5.91 28.86
N THR A 112 -12.15 -6.43 29.19
CA THR A 112 -11.63 -6.45 30.56
C THR A 112 -10.12 -6.25 30.52
N ALA A 113 -9.61 -5.33 31.34
CA ALA A 113 -8.20 -5.18 31.63
C ALA A 113 -7.86 -5.88 32.95
N TYR A 114 -6.81 -6.70 32.92
CA TYR A 114 -6.32 -7.44 34.09
C TYR A 114 -4.94 -6.91 34.46
N ASN A 115 -4.78 -6.54 35.72
CA ASN A 115 -3.54 -6.07 36.30
C ASN A 115 -3.09 -6.97 37.44
N LEU A 116 -1.79 -7.17 37.58
CA LEU A 116 -1.23 -7.85 38.74
C LEU A 116 -0.85 -6.81 39.79
N GLU A 117 -1.56 -6.80 40.92
CA GLU A 117 -1.36 -5.85 42.03
C GLU A 117 -1.09 -6.63 43.31
N ASN A 118 0.07 -6.41 43.92
CA ASN A 118 0.49 -7.09 45.14
C ASN A 118 0.33 -8.63 45.08
N GLY A 119 0.61 -9.22 43.89
CA GLY A 119 0.50 -10.68 43.66
C GLY A 119 -0.94 -11.17 43.41
N THR A 120 -1.92 -10.29 43.34
CA THR A 120 -3.33 -10.60 43.09
C THR A 120 -3.76 -10.04 41.72
N VAL A 121 -4.54 -10.81 40.96
CA VAL A 121 -5.10 -10.37 39.67
C VAL A 121 -6.33 -9.49 39.91
N VAL A 122 -6.25 -8.23 39.49
CA VAL A 122 -7.33 -7.25 39.56
C VAL A 122 -7.92 -7.07 38.18
N ALA A 123 -9.24 -7.28 38.02
CA ALA A 123 -9.95 -7.16 36.78
C ALA A 123 -10.80 -5.88 36.71
N THR A 124 -10.62 -5.04 35.72
CA THR A 124 -11.42 -3.84 35.47
C THR A 124 -12.16 -4.00 34.15
N LYS A 125 -13.51 -4.03 34.23
CA LYS A 125 -14.38 -4.25 33.05
C LYS A 125 -14.76 -2.92 32.41
N MET A 126 -14.91 -2.94 31.10
CA MET A 126 -15.54 -1.89 30.30
C MET A 126 -17.03 -1.80 30.65
N GLU A 127 -17.59 -0.62 30.72
CA GLU A 127 -19.02 -0.39 30.85
C GLU A 127 -19.70 -0.16 29.49
N LYS A 128 -20.99 -0.43 29.37
CA LYS A 128 -21.73 -0.24 28.10
C LYS A 128 -21.69 1.21 27.59
N ARG A 129 -21.60 2.19 28.51
CA ARG A 129 -21.50 3.62 28.17
C ARG A 129 -20.17 4.01 27.50
N ASP A 130 -19.17 3.14 27.57
CA ASP A 130 -17.86 3.38 26.99
C ASP A 130 -17.79 2.99 25.49
N LEU A 131 -18.90 2.47 24.94
CA LEU A 131 -19.03 2.13 23.52
C LEU A 131 -19.61 3.32 22.75
N PHE A 132 -18.84 3.86 21.83
CA PHE A 132 -19.18 5.01 20.98
C PHE A 132 -19.35 4.57 19.53
N ALA A 133 -20.21 5.27 18.80
CA ALA A 133 -20.44 5.04 17.38
C ALA A 133 -20.19 6.32 16.59
N ASP A 134 -19.35 6.26 15.57
CA ASP A 134 -19.06 7.35 14.64
C ASP A 134 -19.43 6.91 13.21
N ARG A 135 -20.15 7.73 12.47
CA ARG A 135 -20.43 7.48 11.05
C ARG A 135 -19.24 7.96 10.21
N ILE A 136 -18.56 7.02 9.54
CA ILE A 136 -17.40 7.32 8.71
C ILE A 136 -17.85 7.84 7.32
N ASP A 137 -18.80 7.12 6.70
CA ASP A 137 -19.40 7.52 5.42
C ASP A 137 -20.82 6.92 5.27
N LYS A 138 -21.39 6.97 4.05
CA LYS A 138 -22.76 6.47 3.81
C LYS A 138 -22.91 4.97 4.09
N ASN A 139 -21.84 4.19 3.92
CA ASN A 139 -21.85 2.72 4.03
C ASN A 139 -21.07 2.17 5.23
N ARG A 140 -20.40 3.03 6.03
CA ARG A 140 -19.57 2.57 7.15
C ARG A 140 -19.84 3.33 8.43
N VAL A 141 -20.00 2.55 9.50
CA VAL A 141 -20.09 3.02 10.89
C VAL A 141 -18.92 2.39 11.65
N GLU A 142 -18.15 3.17 12.40
CA GLU A 142 -17.15 2.69 13.35
C GLU A 142 -17.76 2.66 14.74
N GLN A 143 -17.70 1.51 15.39
CA GLN A 143 -17.95 1.37 16.81
C GLN A 143 -16.60 1.26 17.51
N LYS A 144 -16.39 2.06 18.59
CA LYS A 144 -15.13 2.06 19.31
C LYS A 144 -15.33 2.10 20.82
N PHE A 145 -14.41 1.47 21.53
CA PHE A 145 -14.32 1.55 22.99
C PHE A 145 -12.87 1.54 23.43
N THR A 146 -12.61 2.08 24.63
CA THR A 146 -11.28 2.05 25.24
C THR A 146 -11.36 1.33 26.58
N LEU A 147 -10.49 0.32 26.76
CA LEU A 147 -10.39 -0.40 28.02
C LEU A 147 -9.81 0.51 29.11
N PRO A 148 -10.44 0.56 30.30
CA PRO A 148 -9.92 1.33 31.43
C PRO A 148 -8.71 0.63 32.10
N ALA A 149 -7.97 1.38 32.90
CA ALA A 149 -6.90 0.90 33.80
C ALA A 149 -5.74 0.16 33.06
N VAL A 150 -5.49 0.44 31.79
CA VAL A 150 -4.37 -0.13 31.05
C VAL A 150 -3.07 0.54 31.46
N LYS A 151 -2.09 -0.26 31.83
CA LYS A 151 -0.72 0.12 32.20
C LYS A 151 0.28 -0.93 31.67
N GLU A 152 1.55 -0.71 31.89
CA GLU A 152 2.56 -1.71 31.52
C GLU A 152 2.29 -3.03 32.25
N ASN A 153 2.50 -4.13 31.57
CA ASN A 153 2.18 -5.50 31.95
C ASN A 153 0.68 -5.83 32.12
N THR A 154 -0.25 -4.96 31.67
CA THR A 154 -1.68 -5.28 31.62
C THR A 154 -1.95 -6.38 30.59
N ILE A 155 -2.82 -7.34 30.94
CA ILE A 155 -3.45 -8.24 29.99
C ILE A 155 -4.83 -7.71 29.66
N ILE A 156 -5.14 -7.52 28.39
CA ILE A 156 -6.48 -7.14 27.94
C ILE A 156 -7.15 -8.31 27.23
N GLU A 157 -8.43 -8.46 27.50
CA GLU A 157 -9.31 -9.37 26.77
C GLU A 157 -10.51 -8.60 26.25
N TYR A 158 -10.89 -8.87 24.99
CA TYR A 158 -12.16 -8.40 24.46
C TYR A 158 -12.83 -9.45 23.59
N SER A 159 -14.15 -9.34 23.49
CA SER A 159 -14.95 -10.17 22.58
C SER A 159 -16.15 -9.39 22.07
N TYR A 160 -16.61 -9.75 20.89
CA TYR A 160 -17.82 -9.19 20.31
C TYR A 160 -18.44 -10.13 19.27
N THR A 161 -19.71 -9.86 18.92
CA THR A 161 -20.46 -10.56 17.90
C THR A 161 -21.01 -9.55 16.90
N VAL A 162 -20.84 -9.81 15.60
CA VAL A 162 -21.47 -9.06 14.52
C VAL A 162 -22.50 -9.93 13.84
N TYR A 163 -23.74 -9.43 13.73
CA TYR A 163 -24.80 -10.01 12.92
C TYR A 163 -24.93 -9.23 11.62
N SER A 164 -24.90 -9.92 10.49
CA SER A 164 -24.92 -9.31 9.17
C SER A 164 -25.83 -10.06 8.22
N ASP A 165 -26.64 -9.32 7.46
CA ASP A 165 -27.37 -9.84 6.31
C ASP A 165 -26.58 -9.71 5.01
N PHE A 166 -25.42 -9.07 5.06
CA PHE A 166 -24.56 -8.84 3.90
C PHE A 166 -23.65 -10.03 3.62
N TYR A 167 -24.25 -11.17 3.28
CA TYR A 167 -23.53 -12.42 3.00
C TYR A 167 -22.44 -12.29 1.92
N PHE A 168 -22.47 -11.24 1.10
CA PHE A 168 -21.43 -10.97 0.10
C PHE A 168 -20.14 -10.39 0.70
N ASN A 169 -20.13 -9.97 1.96
CA ASN A 169 -19.02 -9.30 2.63
C ASN A 169 -18.68 -10.00 3.96
N ILE A 170 -18.32 -11.29 3.90
CA ILE A 170 -17.86 -11.99 5.11
C ILE A 170 -16.47 -11.47 5.51
N PRO A 171 -16.19 -11.35 6.83
CA PRO A 171 -14.93 -10.77 7.31
C PRO A 171 -13.70 -11.50 6.78
N GLU A 172 -12.73 -10.75 6.29
CA GLU A 172 -11.37 -11.25 6.09
C GLU A 172 -10.72 -11.54 7.45
N TRP A 173 -9.69 -12.37 7.46
CA TRP A 173 -8.94 -12.66 8.67
C TRP A 173 -7.45 -12.46 8.47
N THR A 174 -6.87 -11.55 9.27
CA THR A 174 -5.45 -11.27 9.28
C THR A 174 -4.80 -12.01 10.44
N PHE A 175 -3.93 -12.97 10.13
CA PHE A 175 -3.22 -13.77 11.13
C PHE A 175 -2.00 -13.06 11.70
N GLN A 176 -1.41 -12.15 10.95
CA GLN A 176 -0.21 -11.38 11.29
C GLN A 176 -0.57 -9.94 11.59
N ASN A 177 -0.01 -9.37 12.65
CA ASN A 177 -0.15 -7.95 12.95
C ASN A 177 1.08 -7.18 12.47
N ILE A 178 0.91 -5.90 12.10
CA ILE A 178 2.01 -5.06 11.62
C ILE A 178 3.04 -4.80 12.72
N ASP A 179 2.58 -4.49 13.94
CA ASP A 179 3.46 -4.00 15.01
C ASP A 179 3.75 -5.04 16.09
N TYR A 180 2.90 -6.08 16.20
CA TYR A 180 2.92 -6.99 17.34
C TYR A 180 2.92 -8.45 16.93
N PRO A 181 3.77 -9.29 17.51
CA PRO A 181 3.76 -10.73 17.28
C PRO A 181 2.48 -11.36 17.84
N CYS A 182 2.00 -12.42 17.17
CA CYS A 182 0.83 -13.20 17.55
C CYS A 182 1.19 -14.66 17.82
N LEU A 183 0.95 -15.14 19.05
CA LEU A 183 1.32 -16.53 19.42
C LEU A 183 0.31 -17.56 18.90
N TRP A 184 -0.98 -17.18 18.78
CA TRP A 184 -2.04 -18.02 18.23
C TRP A 184 -3.10 -17.18 17.54
N SER A 185 -3.23 -17.33 16.23
CA SER A 185 -4.28 -16.72 15.42
C SER A 185 -5.09 -17.81 14.73
N GLU A 186 -6.42 -17.81 14.93
CA GLU A 186 -7.32 -18.85 14.48
C GLU A 186 -8.56 -18.26 13.84
N TYR A 187 -8.93 -18.79 12.67
CA TYR A 187 -10.19 -18.47 12.03
C TYR A 187 -10.93 -19.71 11.57
N GLU A 188 -12.19 -19.80 11.98
CA GLU A 188 -13.11 -20.83 11.54
C GLU A 188 -14.23 -20.22 10.71
N VAL A 189 -14.54 -20.82 9.56
CA VAL A 189 -15.68 -20.41 8.71
C VAL A 189 -16.48 -21.63 8.29
N ASN A 190 -17.78 -21.64 8.61
CA ASN A 190 -18.68 -22.72 8.19
C ASN A 190 -19.54 -22.23 7.03
N ILE A 191 -19.21 -22.62 5.79
CA ILE A 191 -19.81 -22.11 4.55
C ILE A 191 -20.88 -23.08 4.06
N PRO A 192 -22.17 -22.65 3.94
CA PRO A 192 -23.19 -23.48 3.33
C PRO A 192 -23.11 -23.51 1.81
N SER A 193 -23.51 -24.60 1.18
CA SER A 193 -23.57 -24.73 -0.29
C SER A 193 -24.53 -23.74 -0.97
N LEU A 194 -25.30 -22.96 -0.21
CA LEU A 194 -26.14 -21.86 -0.70
C LEU A 194 -25.35 -20.68 -1.24
N VAL A 195 -24.10 -20.53 -0.77
CA VAL A 195 -23.17 -19.45 -1.16
C VAL A 195 -21.79 -20.03 -1.47
N GLY A 196 -21.21 -19.63 -2.59
CA GLY A 196 -19.87 -20.05 -3.00
C GLY A 196 -18.90 -18.87 -2.95
N TYR A 197 -17.81 -19.04 -2.22
CA TYR A 197 -16.74 -18.03 -2.14
C TYR A 197 -15.47 -18.51 -2.82
N ILE A 198 -14.79 -17.58 -3.49
CA ILE A 198 -13.37 -17.70 -3.78
C ILE A 198 -12.65 -17.09 -2.58
N PHE A 199 -11.68 -17.79 -2.02
CA PHE A 199 -10.83 -17.24 -0.98
C PHE A 199 -9.35 -17.31 -1.36
N SER A 200 -8.64 -16.26 -1.00
CA SER A 200 -7.21 -16.10 -1.28
C SER A 200 -6.45 -16.14 0.04
N LYS A 201 -5.53 -17.08 0.15
CA LYS A 201 -4.55 -17.15 1.25
C LYS A 201 -3.32 -16.37 0.82
N ARG A 202 -2.88 -15.41 1.64
CA ARG A 202 -1.69 -14.59 1.40
C ARG A 202 -0.72 -14.72 2.55
N GLY A 203 0.49 -14.23 2.31
CA GLY A 203 1.57 -14.23 3.26
C GLY A 203 2.60 -15.32 2.97
N VAL A 204 3.62 -15.39 3.84
CA VAL A 204 4.77 -16.27 3.66
C VAL A 204 4.90 -17.35 4.73
N HIS A 205 4.11 -17.25 5.81
CA HIS A 205 4.19 -18.23 6.88
C HIS A 205 3.22 -19.39 6.64
N PRO A 206 3.63 -20.64 6.96
CA PRO A 206 2.76 -21.80 6.80
C PRO A 206 1.68 -21.83 7.87
N PHE A 207 0.52 -22.37 7.53
CA PHE A 207 -0.52 -22.69 8.50
C PHE A 207 -0.08 -23.82 9.43
N TYR A 208 -0.28 -23.65 10.72
CA TYR A 208 -0.12 -24.71 11.71
C TYR A 208 -1.27 -25.73 11.63
N ILE A 209 -2.50 -25.25 11.36
CA ILE A 209 -3.66 -26.05 11.02
C ILE A 209 -4.29 -25.46 9.77
N ASP A 210 -4.57 -26.31 8.78
CA ASP A 210 -5.35 -25.99 7.57
C ASP A 210 -6.25 -27.19 7.32
N LYS A 211 -7.51 -27.10 7.77
CA LYS A 211 -8.50 -28.18 7.74
C LYS A 211 -9.80 -27.72 7.13
N ALA A 212 -10.49 -28.67 6.47
CA ALA A 212 -11.86 -28.53 6.02
C ALA A 212 -12.62 -29.81 6.39
N ASP A 213 -13.74 -29.64 7.06
CA ASP A 213 -14.61 -30.75 7.49
C ASP A 213 -16.01 -30.53 6.88
N ASP A 214 -16.56 -31.58 6.24
CA ASP A 214 -17.88 -31.54 5.67
C ASP A 214 -18.98 -31.67 6.78
N GLY A 215 -20.09 -30.99 6.58
CA GLY A 215 -21.19 -30.98 7.50
C GLY A 215 -22.52 -30.78 6.79
N HIS A 216 -23.57 -30.67 7.58
CA HIS A 216 -24.93 -30.45 7.09
C HIS A 216 -25.72 -29.62 8.10
N GLU A 217 -26.40 -28.57 7.64
CA GLU A 217 -27.18 -27.68 8.50
C GLU A 217 -28.53 -27.31 7.85
N ASN A 218 -29.51 -26.94 8.70
CA ASN A 218 -30.81 -26.45 8.27
C ASN A 218 -30.91 -24.96 8.58
N TYR A 219 -31.31 -24.18 7.58
CA TYR A 219 -31.47 -22.74 7.65
C TYR A 219 -32.95 -22.38 7.64
N LEU A 220 -33.42 -21.72 8.71
CA LEU A 220 -34.77 -21.18 8.76
C LEU A 220 -34.78 -19.79 8.14
N ILE A 221 -35.50 -19.64 7.04
CA ILE A 221 -35.64 -18.36 6.33
C ILE A 221 -37.09 -17.94 6.24
N LYS A 222 -37.40 -16.66 6.24
CA LYS A 222 -38.75 -16.15 6.02
C LYS A 222 -39.13 -16.37 4.55
N ARG A 223 -40.30 -16.92 4.29
CA ARG A 223 -40.82 -17.07 2.92
C ARG A 223 -41.22 -15.67 2.39
N VAL A 224 -40.56 -15.20 1.38
CA VAL A 224 -40.92 -13.98 0.66
C VAL A 224 -41.86 -14.38 -0.47
N THR A 225 -43.14 -13.96 -0.38
CA THR A 225 -44.11 -14.18 -1.44
C THR A 225 -44.26 -12.92 -2.26
N ASP A 226 -44.03 -13.03 -3.57
CA ASP A 226 -44.29 -11.93 -4.51
C ASP A 226 -45.76 -11.56 -4.50
N GLY A 227 -46.11 -10.42 -3.85
CA GLY A 227 -47.33 -9.64 -4.06
C GLY A 227 -48.68 -10.30 -3.92
N GLY A 228 -48.80 -11.56 -3.47
CA GLY A 228 -50.06 -12.30 -3.30
C GLY A 228 -50.67 -12.15 -1.89
N ARG A 229 -51.91 -11.66 -1.81
CA ARG A 229 -52.71 -11.65 -0.57
C ARG A 229 -52.76 -13.04 0.04
N GLY A 230 -52.12 -13.27 1.19
CA GLY A 230 -52.36 -14.46 1.99
C GLY A 230 -51.21 -15.15 2.70
N ALA A 231 -49.98 -14.67 2.64
CA ALA A 231 -48.91 -15.20 3.49
C ALA A 231 -49.06 -14.64 4.91
N ALA A 232 -49.19 -15.52 5.91
CA ALA A 232 -49.14 -15.10 7.31
C ALA A 232 -47.76 -14.47 7.58
N ASP A 233 -47.70 -13.43 8.40
CA ASP A 233 -46.52 -12.65 8.75
C ASP A 233 -45.33 -13.47 9.34
N ASN A 234 -45.54 -14.79 9.56
CA ASN A 234 -44.64 -15.76 10.18
C ASN A 234 -44.40 -17.04 9.37
N ASP A 235 -44.57 -17.00 8.04
CA ASP A 235 -44.30 -18.22 7.23
C ASP A 235 -42.79 -18.44 7.07
N MET A 236 -42.24 -19.35 7.88
CA MET A 236 -40.82 -19.74 7.85
C MET A 236 -40.66 -21.04 7.07
N MET A 237 -39.68 -21.10 6.18
CA MET A 237 -39.29 -22.32 5.49
C MET A 237 -37.92 -22.79 5.94
N SER A 238 -37.68 -24.10 5.95
CA SER A 238 -36.38 -24.68 6.24
C SER A 238 -35.70 -25.09 4.95
N ILE A 239 -34.47 -24.56 4.75
CA ILE A 239 -33.58 -24.99 3.65
C ILE A 239 -32.49 -25.85 4.25
N SER A 240 -32.34 -27.06 3.74
CA SER A 240 -31.26 -27.99 4.11
C SER A 240 -30.08 -27.83 3.17
N ALA A 241 -28.88 -27.64 3.70
CA ALA A 241 -27.69 -27.46 2.89
C ALA A 241 -26.49 -28.22 3.47
N THR A 242 -25.65 -28.74 2.61
CA THR A 242 -24.30 -29.20 3.00
C THR A 242 -23.49 -28.00 3.39
N THR A 243 -22.54 -28.19 4.30
CA THR A 243 -21.62 -27.15 4.74
C THR A 243 -20.18 -27.63 4.67
N VAL A 244 -19.25 -26.69 4.50
CA VAL A 244 -17.81 -26.96 4.65
C VAL A 244 -17.29 -26.05 5.76
N LYS A 245 -16.83 -26.65 6.86
CA LYS A 245 -16.22 -25.94 7.97
C LYS A 245 -14.71 -25.89 7.77
N HIS A 246 -14.21 -24.73 7.40
CA HIS A 246 -12.78 -24.47 7.34
C HIS A 246 -12.23 -24.03 8.69
N ARG A 247 -11.05 -24.49 9.04
CA ARG A 247 -10.29 -24.06 10.21
C ARG A 247 -8.85 -23.80 9.84
N TRP A 248 -8.41 -22.56 10.02
CA TRP A 248 -7.05 -22.11 9.78
C TRP A 248 -6.44 -21.59 11.07
N VAL A 249 -5.23 -22.04 11.37
CA VAL A 249 -4.48 -21.59 12.54
C VAL A 249 -3.05 -21.29 12.12
N MET A 250 -2.56 -20.13 12.54
CA MET A 250 -1.15 -19.80 12.53
C MET A 250 -0.65 -19.66 13.97
N LYS A 251 0.58 -20.11 14.21
CA LYS A 251 1.21 -20.13 15.53
C LYS A 251 2.56 -19.43 15.48
N ASP A 252 2.90 -18.68 16.55
CA ASP A 252 4.18 -17.99 16.70
C ASP A 252 4.49 -17.11 15.46
N VAL A 253 3.51 -16.28 15.06
CA VAL A 253 3.61 -15.37 13.91
C VAL A 253 4.34 -14.09 14.34
N PRO A 254 5.48 -13.74 13.72
CA PRO A 254 6.18 -12.50 14.04
C PRO A 254 5.40 -11.28 13.61
N ALA A 255 5.69 -10.12 14.19
CA ALA A 255 5.21 -8.85 13.66
C ALA A 255 5.67 -8.66 12.20
N PHE A 256 4.85 -7.99 11.40
CA PHE A 256 5.20 -7.66 10.03
C PHE A 256 6.07 -6.40 10.01
N TYR A 257 7.35 -6.56 9.67
CA TYR A 257 8.23 -5.41 9.53
C TYR A 257 8.06 -4.78 8.14
N VAL A 258 7.64 -3.50 8.13
CA VAL A 258 7.65 -2.70 6.90
C VAL A 258 9.10 -2.32 6.59
N GLU A 259 9.64 -2.89 5.52
CA GLU A 259 10.98 -2.62 5.04
C GLU A 259 10.98 -1.51 3.98
N ASN A 260 12.12 -0.83 3.80
CA ASN A 260 12.27 0.13 2.70
C ASN A 260 11.92 -0.52 1.35
N TYR A 261 11.27 0.23 0.48
CA TYR A 261 10.80 -0.27 -0.82
C TYR A 261 9.84 -1.48 -0.71
N LEU A 262 8.92 -1.41 0.24
CA LEU A 262 7.73 -2.25 0.30
C LEU A 262 6.54 -1.30 0.31
N PHE A 263 5.72 -1.32 -0.75
CA PHE A 263 4.65 -0.32 -0.90
C PHE A 263 3.43 -0.62 -0.05
N SER A 264 2.97 -1.87 -0.06
CA SER A 264 1.80 -2.26 0.71
C SER A 264 2.04 -3.53 1.50
N PRO A 265 2.00 -3.47 2.83
CA PRO A 265 1.93 -4.66 3.68
C PRO A 265 0.78 -5.59 3.30
N GLU A 266 -0.33 -5.04 2.81
CA GLU A 266 -1.54 -5.75 2.40
C GLU A 266 -1.30 -6.84 1.35
N ASN A 267 -0.23 -6.73 0.56
CA ASN A 267 0.14 -7.74 -0.44
C ASN A 267 0.79 -8.98 0.18
N TYR A 268 1.42 -8.84 1.36
CA TYR A 268 2.35 -9.82 1.92
C TYR A 268 2.01 -10.28 3.33
N ILE A 269 1.14 -9.56 4.04
CA ILE A 269 0.68 -9.93 5.37
C ILE A 269 -0.10 -11.26 5.33
N ASP A 270 0.10 -12.11 6.32
CA ASP A 270 -0.59 -13.39 6.40
C ASP A 270 -2.07 -13.18 6.65
N LYS A 271 -2.91 -13.46 5.64
CA LYS A 271 -4.36 -13.30 5.73
C LYS A 271 -5.15 -14.17 4.77
N ILE A 272 -6.45 -14.29 5.03
CA ILE A 272 -7.43 -14.89 4.14
C ILE A 272 -8.50 -13.85 3.81
N ASP A 273 -8.74 -13.63 2.52
CA ASP A 273 -9.83 -12.81 1.99
C ASP A 273 -10.89 -13.70 1.35
N PHE A 274 -12.12 -13.24 1.38
CA PHE A 274 -13.28 -13.95 0.80
C PHE A 274 -13.97 -13.06 -0.21
N GLN A 275 -14.39 -13.67 -1.32
CA GLN A 275 -15.23 -13.03 -2.30
C GLN A 275 -16.36 -13.94 -2.72
N LEU A 276 -17.59 -13.44 -2.64
CA LEU A 276 -18.74 -14.14 -3.15
C LEU A 276 -18.63 -14.32 -4.67
N ALA A 277 -18.62 -15.58 -5.11
CA ALA A 277 -18.55 -15.96 -6.53
C ALA A 277 -19.91 -16.37 -7.09
N GLN A 278 -20.74 -17.03 -6.28
CA GLN A 278 -22.04 -17.52 -6.71
C GLN A 278 -22.99 -17.71 -5.53
N THR A 279 -24.28 -17.74 -5.84
CA THR A 279 -25.33 -18.19 -4.93
C THR A 279 -26.09 -19.35 -5.54
N TYR A 280 -26.70 -20.19 -4.72
CA TYR A 280 -27.48 -21.33 -5.15
C TYR A 280 -28.83 -21.35 -4.39
N ASN A 281 -29.94 -21.26 -5.11
CA ASN A 281 -31.27 -21.17 -4.53
C ASN A 281 -31.97 -22.54 -4.34
N GLY A 282 -31.25 -23.65 -4.51
CA GLY A 282 -31.80 -25.01 -4.46
C GLY A 282 -32.06 -25.62 -5.84
N GLU A 283 -32.17 -24.80 -6.90
CA GLU A 283 -32.45 -25.25 -8.26
C GLU A 283 -31.37 -24.77 -9.24
N THR A 284 -30.95 -23.52 -9.14
CA THR A 284 -30.05 -22.88 -10.07
C THR A 284 -28.87 -22.19 -9.37
N VAL A 285 -27.74 -22.23 -10.04
CA VAL A 285 -26.54 -21.45 -9.65
C VAL A 285 -26.67 -20.08 -10.27
N HIS A 286 -26.56 -19.04 -9.43
CA HIS A 286 -26.52 -17.64 -9.84
C HIS A 286 -25.12 -17.10 -9.66
N PRO A 287 -24.32 -16.95 -10.74
CA PRO A 287 -22.99 -16.35 -10.63
C PRO A 287 -23.10 -14.86 -10.28
N VAL A 288 -22.29 -14.42 -9.32
CA VAL A 288 -22.22 -13.03 -8.88
C VAL A 288 -21.00 -12.39 -9.51
N LYS A 289 -21.19 -11.32 -10.33
CA LYS A 289 -20.15 -10.47 -10.94
C LYS A 289 -18.84 -11.20 -11.25
N ASN A 290 -18.90 -12.24 -12.09
CA ASN A 290 -17.77 -13.15 -12.34
C ASN A 290 -16.94 -12.76 -13.59
N THR A 291 -17.33 -11.71 -14.33
CA THR A 291 -16.64 -11.26 -15.53
C THR A 291 -16.45 -9.75 -15.52
N TRP A 292 -15.36 -9.29 -16.11
CA TRP A 292 -15.12 -7.86 -16.32
C TRP A 292 -16.20 -7.19 -17.18
N THR A 293 -16.79 -7.92 -18.16
CA THR A 293 -17.92 -7.42 -18.96
C THR A 293 -19.09 -7.05 -18.05
N LYS A 294 -19.51 -7.96 -17.18
CA LYS A 294 -20.63 -7.69 -16.25
C LYS A 294 -20.30 -6.58 -15.26
N ALA A 295 -19.09 -6.58 -14.70
CA ALA A 295 -18.64 -5.53 -13.80
C ALA A 295 -18.63 -4.16 -14.49
N THR A 296 -18.17 -4.08 -15.75
CA THR A 296 -18.20 -2.85 -16.56
C THR A 296 -19.64 -2.37 -16.81
N GLU A 297 -20.55 -3.26 -17.20
CA GLU A 297 -21.98 -2.92 -17.37
C GLU A 297 -22.60 -2.32 -16.09
N ASP A 298 -22.31 -2.95 -14.95
CA ASP A 298 -22.84 -2.52 -13.67
C ASP A 298 -22.27 -1.15 -13.27
N MET A 299 -20.97 -0.93 -13.45
CA MET A 299 -20.32 0.34 -13.16
C MET A 299 -20.82 1.48 -14.08
N LEU A 300 -21.09 1.20 -15.36
CA LEU A 300 -21.65 2.18 -16.29
C LEU A 300 -23.12 2.55 -15.97
N LYS A 301 -23.85 1.69 -15.26
CA LYS A 301 -25.20 1.95 -14.79
C LYS A 301 -25.25 2.54 -13.38
N ASP A 302 -24.12 2.51 -12.68
CA ASP A 302 -24.04 2.98 -11.29
C ASP A 302 -24.07 4.53 -11.27
N LYS A 303 -25.05 5.09 -10.56
CA LYS A 303 -25.22 6.54 -10.38
C LYS A 303 -24.04 7.16 -9.61
N ASP A 304 -23.41 6.39 -8.77
CA ASP A 304 -22.25 6.80 -7.99
C ASP A 304 -20.93 6.62 -8.77
N PHE A 305 -20.99 6.21 -10.05
CA PHE A 305 -19.80 6.07 -10.88
C PHE A 305 -19.94 6.71 -12.25
N ALA A 306 -20.52 6.04 -13.25
CA ALA A 306 -20.46 6.48 -14.64
C ALA A 306 -21.82 6.53 -15.35
N ALA A 307 -22.97 6.43 -14.66
CA ALA A 307 -24.29 6.50 -15.26
C ALA A 307 -24.51 7.80 -16.08
N PHE A 308 -23.87 8.90 -15.69
CA PHE A 308 -23.90 10.19 -16.41
C PHE A 308 -23.38 10.10 -17.84
N MET A 309 -22.48 9.17 -18.16
CA MET A 309 -21.92 8.98 -19.51
C MET A 309 -22.96 8.46 -20.50
N THR A 310 -24.00 7.78 -20.04
CA THR A 310 -25.08 7.21 -20.86
C THR A 310 -26.27 8.15 -21.00
N GLU A 311 -26.36 9.19 -20.17
CA GLU A 311 -27.43 10.17 -20.17
C GLU A 311 -27.12 11.32 -21.15
N GLN A 312 -27.56 11.21 -22.40
CA GLN A 312 -27.25 12.19 -23.47
C GLN A 312 -27.60 13.64 -23.11
N ASP A 313 -28.61 13.88 -22.30
CA ASP A 313 -29.11 15.20 -21.91
C ASP A 313 -28.72 15.65 -20.49
N GLY A 314 -28.26 14.74 -19.65
CA GLY A 314 -28.02 14.97 -18.21
C GLY A 314 -26.95 16.01 -17.92
N ASN A 315 -25.95 16.16 -18.80
CA ASN A 315 -24.74 16.96 -18.55
C ASN A 315 -24.69 18.29 -19.32
N ARG A 316 -25.83 18.78 -19.85
CA ARG A 316 -25.92 20.11 -20.51
C ARG A 316 -25.49 21.28 -19.61
N TRP A 317 -25.51 21.08 -18.29
CA TRP A 317 -25.05 22.10 -17.34
C TRP A 317 -23.54 22.40 -17.48
N LEU A 318 -22.75 21.50 -18.10
CA LEU A 318 -21.32 21.69 -18.42
C LEU A 318 -21.09 22.63 -19.60
N ASP A 319 -22.07 22.90 -20.46
CA ASP A 319 -21.90 23.72 -21.66
C ASP A 319 -21.40 25.14 -21.34
N LYS A 320 -21.98 25.77 -20.31
CA LYS A 320 -21.58 27.10 -19.88
C LYS A 320 -20.18 27.15 -19.26
N PRO A 321 -19.80 26.27 -18.30
CA PRO A 321 -18.43 26.18 -17.83
C PRO A 321 -17.43 25.91 -18.96
N LEU A 322 -17.68 24.92 -19.82
CA LEU A 322 -16.79 24.58 -20.93
C LEU A 322 -16.58 25.72 -21.91
N ALA A 323 -17.61 26.49 -22.26
CA ALA A 323 -17.46 27.64 -23.10
C ALA A 323 -16.57 28.74 -22.49
N ALA A 324 -16.53 28.83 -21.17
CA ALA A 324 -15.63 29.76 -20.48
C ALA A 324 -14.18 29.27 -20.44
N ILE A 325 -13.94 27.93 -20.36
CA ILE A 325 -12.65 27.30 -20.18
C ILE A 325 -11.94 27.04 -21.52
N VAL A 326 -12.66 26.42 -22.47
CA VAL A 326 -12.10 25.95 -23.74
C VAL A 326 -12.14 27.07 -24.79
N LYS A 327 -10.96 27.44 -25.26
CA LYS A 327 -10.78 28.49 -26.28
C LYS A 327 -10.24 27.94 -27.60
N SER A 328 -9.52 26.86 -27.56
CA SER A 328 -8.92 26.21 -28.74
C SER A 328 -9.99 25.45 -29.55
N THR A 329 -9.70 25.26 -30.85
CA THR A 329 -10.46 24.36 -31.74
C THR A 329 -9.70 23.03 -31.92
N ASP A 330 -8.41 22.96 -31.54
CA ASP A 330 -7.60 21.76 -31.59
C ASP A 330 -7.97 20.81 -30.45
N PRO A 331 -8.32 19.54 -30.71
CA PRO A 331 -8.76 18.61 -29.67
C PRO A 331 -7.73 18.39 -28.55
N LEU A 332 -6.42 18.36 -28.86
CA LEU A 332 -5.38 18.19 -27.85
C LEU A 332 -5.29 19.40 -26.94
N GLN A 333 -5.36 20.62 -27.52
CA GLN A 333 -5.35 21.85 -26.72
C GLN A 333 -6.63 21.98 -25.88
N GLN A 334 -7.79 21.59 -26.43
CA GLN A 334 -9.04 21.54 -25.65
C GLN A 334 -8.91 20.61 -24.44
N ALA A 335 -8.34 19.40 -24.63
CA ALA A 335 -8.12 18.47 -23.54
C ALA A 335 -7.16 19.02 -22.48
N LYS A 336 -6.08 19.69 -22.91
CA LYS A 336 -5.12 20.36 -22.00
C LYS A 336 -5.77 21.50 -21.23
N GLU A 337 -6.57 22.35 -21.89
CA GLU A 337 -7.29 23.45 -21.24
C GLU A 337 -8.24 22.95 -20.16
N ILE A 338 -8.99 21.86 -20.41
CA ILE A 338 -9.87 21.22 -19.42
C ILE A 338 -9.04 20.63 -18.28
N PHE A 339 -8.01 19.84 -18.59
CA PHE A 339 -7.15 19.20 -17.61
C PHE A 339 -6.52 20.22 -16.66
N TYR A 340 -5.86 21.26 -17.21
CA TYR A 340 -5.24 22.30 -16.40
C TYR A 340 -6.23 23.20 -15.67
N TYR A 341 -7.43 23.35 -16.18
CA TYR A 341 -8.47 24.01 -15.41
C TYR A 341 -8.81 23.24 -14.14
N LEU A 342 -8.96 21.91 -14.22
CA LEU A 342 -9.25 21.09 -13.05
C LEU A 342 -8.06 21.04 -12.08
N THR A 343 -6.86 20.74 -12.56
CA THR A 343 -5.66 20.62 -11.70
C THR A 343 -5.32 21.93 -10.98
N ASN A 344 -5.58 23.08 -11.59
CA ASN A 344 -5.22 24.40 -11.05
C ASN A 344 -6.31 25.02 -10.17
N ASN A 345 -7.57 24.57 -10.28
CA ASN A 345 -8.69 25.23 -9.60
C ASN A 345 -9.45 24.32 -8.64
N PHE A 346 -9.17 23.01 -8.60
CA PHE A 346 -9.86 22.07 -7.74
C PHE A 346 -8.93 21.49 -6.69
N THR A 347 -9.47 21.24 -5.50
CA THR A 347 -8.75 20.57 -4.41
C THR A 347 -9.24 19.15 -4.28
N CYS A 348 -8.33 18.18 -4.41
CA CYS A 348 -8.62 16.79 -4.08
C CYS A 348 -8.59 16.60 -2.57
N ILE A 349 -9.70 16.09 -2.01
CA ILE A 349 -9.87 15.89 -0.56
C ILE A 349 -9.76 14.41 -0.14
N SER A 350 -9.72 13.49 -1.09
CA SER A 350 -9.58 12.04 -0.84
C SER A 350 -8.98 11.36 -2.06
N TYR A 351 -7.89 10.61 -1.85
CA TYR A 351 -7.17 9.91 -2.90
C TYR A 351 -7.45 8.39 -2.97
N HIS A 352 -8.39 7.89 -2.16
CA HIS A 352 -8.71 6.46 -2.06
C HIS A 352 -10.21 6.21 -2.20
N ASN A 353 -10.81 6.73 -3.27
CA ASN A 353 -12.20 6.46 -3.57
C ASN A 353 -12.49 6.63 -5.07
N LYS A 354 -12.95 5.56 -5.71
CA LYS A 354 -13.34 5.57 -7.12
C LYS A 354 -14.76 6.08 -7.37
N TYR A 355 -15.62 6.11 -6.35
CA TYR A 355 -17.03 6.46 -6.48
C TYR A 355 -17.31 7.95 -6.22
N ILE A 356 -18.40 8.45 -6.81
CA ILE A 356 -18.95 9.77 -6.58
C ILE A 356 -19.66 9.77 -5.21
N LYS A 357 -19.23 10.61 -4.28
CA LYS A 357 -19.90 10.84 -2.99
C LYS A 357 -20.73 12.12 -2.98
N THR A 358 -20.35 13.06 -3.84
CA THR A 358 -20.97 14.38 -3.98
C THR A 358 -21.25 14.60 -5.46
N THR A 359 -22.39 15.17 -5.83
CA THR A 359 -22.75 15.39 -7.24
C THR A 359 -21.66 16.17 -7.99
N LEU A 360 -21.42 15.85 -9.26
CA LEU A 360 -20.43 16.57 -10.08
C LEU A 360 -20.72 18.07 -10.17
N GLN A 361 -21.99 18.47 -10.09
CA GLN A 361 -22.40 19.88 -10.02
C GLN A 361 -21.91 20.56 -8.75
N ASP A 362 -22.03 19.89 -7.59
CA ASP A 362 -21.53 20.41 -6.32
C ASP A 362 -19.99 20.45 -6.29
N VAL A 363 -19.32 19.47 -6.92
CA VAL A 363 -17.86 19.47 -7.10
C VAL A 363 -17.42 20.72 -7.87
N VAL A 364 -18.08 21.04 -9.00
CA VAL A 364 -17.76 22.23 -9.79
C VAL A 364 -18.07 23.51 -9.01
N LYS A 365 -19.19 23.57 -8.30
CA LYS A 365 -19.58 24.71 -7.47
C LYS A 365 -18.59 24.98 -6.34
N ASN A 366 -18.18 23.93 -5.64
CA ASN A 366 -17.34 24.03 -4.44
C ASN A 366 -15.85 23.97 -4.76
N ARG A 367 -15.47 23.57 -5.98
CA ARG A 367 -14.08 23.31 -6.43
C ARG A 367 -13.34 22.31 -5.52
N LYS A 368 -14.06 21.31 -5.03
CA LYS A 368 -13.55 20.26 -4.14
C LYS A 368 -14.21 18.93 -4.48
N GLY A 369 -13.43 17.86 -4.51
CA GLY A 369 -13.91 16.50 -4.73
C GLY A 369 -12.84 15.49 -4.38
N GLY A 370 -13.20 14.21 -4.30
CA GLY A 370 -12.23 13.14 -4.25
C GLY A 370 -11.66 12.82 -5.63
N VAL A 371 -10.71 11.90 -5.69
CA VAL A 371 -10.10 11.46 -6.96
C VAL A 371 -11.15 10.93 -7.94
N GLY A 372 -12.16 10.20 -7.44
CA GLY A 372 -13.28 9.71 -8.24
C GLY A 372 -14.04 10.83 -8.91
N GLU A 373 -14.53 11.79 -8.12
CA GLU A 373 -15.31 12.90 -8.63
C GLU A 373 -14.53 13.76 -9.64
N ILE A 374 -13.25 14.07 -9.36
CA ILE A 374 -12.46 14.97 -10.23
C ILE A 374 -12.15 14.29 -11.57
N ASN A 375 -11.76 13.01 -11.57
CA ASN A 375 -11.41 12.32 -12.82
C ASN A 375 -12.63 11.85 -13.62
N LEU A 376 -13.74 11.56 -12.95
CA LEU A 376 -15.02 11.34 -13.64
C LEU A 376 -15.57 12.65 -14.23
N LEU A 377 -15.41 13.78 -13.54
CA LEU A 377 -15.73 15.10 -14.08
C LEU A 377 -14.84 15.42 -15.30
N LEU A 378 -13.53 15.15 -15.25
CA LEU A 378 -12.64 15.27 -16.41
C LEU A 378 -13.15 14.46 -17.59
N THR A 379 -13.52 13.19 -17.36
CA THR A 379 -14.05 12.31 -18.40
C THR A 379 -15.31 12.88 -19.03
N ASP A 380 -16.26 13.35 -18.22
CA ASP A 380 -17.50 13.96 -18.68
C ASP A 380 -17.27 15.24 -19.50
N MET A 381 -16.38 16.12 -19.03
CA MET A 381 -16.02 17.35 -19.74
C MET A 381 -15.38 17.08 -21.10
N LEU A 382 -14.53 16.05 -21.21
CA LEU A 382 -13.92 15.64 -22.49
C LEU A 382 -14.97 15.07 -23.45
N LEU A 383 -15.82 14.15 -22.97
CA LEU A 383 -16.92 13.60 -23.77
C LEU A 383 -17.87 14.70 -24.28
N ARG A 384 -18.19 15.68 -23.44
CA ARG A 384 -19.02 16.82 -23.82
C ARG A 384 -18.38 17.68 -24.91
N LYS A 385 -17.07 17.70 -25.03
CA LYS A 385 -16.29 18.31 -26.12
C LYS A 385 -16.06 17.38 -27.30
N GLN A 386 -16.74 16.22 -27.36
CA GLN A 386 -16.61 15.20 -28.39
C GLN A 386 -15.18 14.60 -28.50
N ILE A 387 -14.44 14.65 -27.40
CA ILE A 387 -13.16 13.95 -27.27
C ILE A 387 -13.47 12.59 -26.64
N THR A 388 -13.09 11.51 -27.35
CA THR A 388 -13.28 10.13 -26.85
C THR A 388 -12.55 9.96 -25.52
N ALA A 389 -13.29 9.62 -24.47
CA ALA A 389 -12.75 9.42 -23.14
C ALA A 389 -13.52 8.33 -22.38
N ALA A 390 -12.82 7.62 -21.49
CA ALA A 390 -13.39 6.59 -20.63
C ALA A 390 -12.70 6.58 -19.26
N PRO A 391 -13.40 6.25 -18.17
CA PRO A 391 -12.78 6.01 -16.88
C PRO A 391 -11.90 4.76 -16.94
N VAL A 392 -10.79 4.78 -16.20
CA VAL A 392 -9.92 3.62 -15.97
C VAL A 392 -9.79 3.41 -14.48
N VAL A 393 -10.22 2.26 -13.99
CA VAL A 393 -10.11 1.91 -12.57
C VAL A 393 -8.86 1.09 -12.31
N LEU A 394 -8.21 1.38 -11.20
CA LEU A 394 -6.98 0.69 -10.80
C LEU A 394 -6.88 0.63 -9.26
N SER A 395 -5.93 -0.16 -8.79
CA SER A 395 -5.50 -0.19 -7.40
C SER A 395 -4.19 0.57 -7.27
N THR A 396 -4.10 1.48 -6.31
CA THR A 396 -2.84 2.15 -6.02
C THR A 396 -1.86 1.21 -5.29
N ARG A 397 -0.57 1.54 -5.34
CA ARG A 397 0.47 0.74 -4.68
C ARG A 397 0.22 0.58 -3.18
N GLU A 398 -0.22 1.64 -2.52
CA GLU A 398 -0.53 1.63 -1.08
C GLU A 398 -1.74 0.76 -0.75
N TYR A 399 -2.69 0.63 -1.68
CA TYR A 399 -3.89 -0.17 -1.49
C TYR A 399 -3.67 -1.67 -1.76
N GLY A 400 -2.67 -2.00 -2.57
CA GLY A 400 -2.25 -3.36 -2.87
C GLY A 400 -2.61 -3.83 -4.28
N TYR A 401 -2.27 -5.08 -4.60
CA TYR A 401 -2.47 -5.63 -5.94
C TYR A 401 -3.94 -5.96 -6.24
N ASN A 402 -4.32 -5.76 -7.50
CA ASN A 402 -5.53 -6.34 -8.08
C ASN A 402 -5.17 -7.36 -9.18
N TYR A 403 -6.13 -8.18 -9.57
CA TYR A 403 -5.91 -9.27 -10.52
C TYR A 403 -6.75 -9.09 -11.79
N ALA A 404 -6.11 -9.28 -12.97
CA ALA A 404 -6.77 -9.16 -14.27
C ALA A 404 -7.82 -10.23 -14.53
N SER A 405 -7.63 -11.42 -13.94
CA SER A 405 -8.47 -12.60 -14.18
C SER A 405 -9.87 -12.49 -13.59
N TYR A 406 -10.06 -11.64 -12.57
CA TYR A 406 -11.33 -11.55 -11.85
C TYR A 406 -11.60 -10.11 -11.35
N PRO A 407 -12.82 -9.55 -11.51
CA PRO A 407 -13.15 -8.18 -11.13
C PRO A 407 -13.39 -8.03 -9.63
N LEU A 408 -12.30 -7.96 -8.85
CA LEU A 408 -12.34 -7.63 -7.42
C LEU A 408 -12.53 -6.12 -7.25
N LEU A 409 -13.77 -5.62 -7.37
CA LEU A 409 -14.05 -4.19 -7.36
C LEU A 409 -13.61 -3.50 -6.06
N ASP A 410 -13.65 -4.21 -4.93
CA ASP A 410 -13.20 -3.68 -3.64
C ASP A 410 -11.68 -3.52 -3.54
N ARG A 411 -10.93 -4.14 -4.47
CA ARG A 411 -9.49 -3.98 -4.61
C ARG A 411 -9.09 -2.76 -5.47
N LEU A 412 -10.05 -2.04 -6.00
CA LEU A 412 -9.83 -0.85 -6.82
C LEU A 412 -10.20 0.37 -5.99
N ASP A 413 -9.23 1.22 -5.70
CA ASP A 413 -9.39 2.43 -4.89
C ASP A 413 -9.29 3.73 -5.69
N TYR A 414 -8.92 3.63 -6.97
CA TYR A 414 -8.58 4.79 -7.78
C TYR A 414 -9.22 4.77 -9.15
N VAL A 415 -9.48 5.96 -9.71
CA VAL A 415 -9.92 6.12 -11.08
C VAL A 415 -9.14 7.25 -11.75
N ILE A 416 -8.75 7.03 -13.01
CA ILE A 416 -8.13 8.00 -13.89
C ILE A 416 -8.94 8.10 -15.17
N CYS A 417 -8.63 9.06 -16.03
CA CYS A 417 -9.29 9.23 -17.33
C CYS A 417 -8.38 8.76 -18.47
N LYS A 418 -8.86 7.87 -19.34
CA LYS A 418 -8.26 7.60 -20.65
C LYS A 418 -8.89 8.56 -21.65
N ALA A 419 -8.08 9.32 -22.40
CA ALA A 419 -8.52 10.15 -23.51
C ALA A 419 -7.85 9.70 -24.81
N THR A 420 -8.62 9.53 -25.89
CA THR A 420 -8.11 9.18 -27.22
C THR A 420 -8.23 10.39 -28.13
N ILE A 421 -7.09 10.89 -28.61
CA ILE A 421 -7.02 12.10 -29.47
C ILE A 421 -6.21 11.75 -30.72
N GLY A 422 -6.89 11.73 -31.85
CA GLY A 422 -6.32 11.14 -33.07
C GLY A 422 -6.00 9.66 -32.87
N ASN A 423 -4.74 9.27 -33.07
CA ASN A 423 -4.26 7.89 -32.88
C ASN A 423 -3.46 7.71 -31.58
N ARG A 424 -3.59 8.66 -30.62
CA ARG A 424 -2.84 8.60 -29.35
C ARG A 424 -3.77 8.48 -28.16
N GLU A 425 -3.39 7.62 -27.25
CA GLU A 425 -4.03 7.48 -25.94
C GLU A 425 -3.25 8.26 -24.90
N TYR A 426 -3.98 8.97 -24.06
CA TYR A 426 -3.46 9.72 -22.92
C TYR A 426 -4.16 9.24 -21.65
N TYR A 427 -3.39 8.90 -20.62
CA TYR A 427 -3.89 8.58 -19.30
C TYR A 427 -3.70 9.79 -18.41
N LEU A 428 -4.78 10.29 -17.83
CA LEU A 428 -4.87 11.61 -17.21
C LEU A 428 -5.35 11.47 -15.76
N ASP A 429 -4.71 12.20 -14.86
CA ASP A 429 -5.14 12.34 -13.48
C ASP A 429 -5.20 13.82 -13.08
N ALA A 430 -6.40 14.41 -13.14
CA ALA A 430 -6.62 15.81 -12.78
C ALA A 430 -6.76 16.03 -11.27
N SER A 431 -6.72 14.99 -10.45
CA SER A 431 -6.79 15.10 -8.98
C SER A 431 -5.46 15.54 -8.36
N ARG A 432 -4.36 15.43 -9.12
CA ARG A 432 -3.01 15.73 -8.65
C ARG A 432 -2.52 17.07 -9.15
N PRO A 433 -2.37 18.08 -8.29
CA PRO A 433 -1.76 19.34 -8.68
C PRO A 433 -0.31 19.09 -9.15
N ARG A 434 0.19 19.88 -10.12
CA ARG A 434 1.55 19.82 -10.68
C ARG A 434 1.92 18.54 -11.43
N LEU A 435 0.95 17.68 -11.70
CA LEU A 435 1.11 16.59 -12.66
C LEU A 435 0.88 17.15 -14.07
N GLY A 436 1.75 16.83 -15.01
CA GLY A 436 1.63 17.22 -16.41
C GLY A 436 0.60 16.40 -17.16
N PHE A 437 0.08 16.94 -18.25
CA PHE A 437 -0.85 16.25 -19.13
C PHE A 437 -0.23 14.97 -19.69
N GLY A 438 -0.93 13.85 -19.56
CA GLY A 438 -0.46 12.54 -20.04
C GLY A 438 0.46 11.79 -19.07
N HIS A 439 0.63 12.28 -17.86
CA HIS A 439 1.39 11.62 -16.80
C HIS A 439 0.48 11.14 -15.67
N LEU A 440 0.91 10.06 -15.00
CA LEU A 440 0.26 9.52 -13.81
C LEU A 440 1.21 9.58 -12.62
N PRO A 441 0.70 9.73 -11.40
CA PRO A 441 1.55 9.70 -10.21
C PRO A 441 2.16 8.30 -10.00
N PRO A 442 3.33 8.17 -9.32
CA PRO A 442 4.04 6.88 -9.18
C PRO A 442 3.20 5.76 -8.56
N ASN A 443 2.25 6.10 -7.69
CA ASN A 443 1.38 5.12 -7.03
C ASN A 443 0.37 4.43 -7.97
N CYS A 444 0.11 4.97 -9.16
CA CYS A 444 -0.72 4.33 -10.18
C CYS A 444 -0.01 3.20 -10.92
N TYR A 445 1.33 3.13 -10.86
CA TYR A 445 2.12 2.11 -11.56
C TYR A 445 2.18 0.80 -10.76
N ASN A 446 1.01 0.17 -10.58
CA ASN A 446 0.79 -1.02 -9.75
C ASN A 446 0.27 -2.24 -10.52
N GLY A 447 0.54 -2.32 -11.80
CA GLY A 447 0.14 -3.44 -12.63
C GLY A 447 -1.19 -3.23 -13.34
N HIS A 448 -2.14 -4.15 -13.16
CA HIS A 448 -3.40 -4.19 -13.89
C HIS A 448 -4.31 -3.00 -13.56
N ALA A 449 -4.88 -2.41 -14.60
CA ALA A 449 -5.97 -1.44 -14.58
C ALA A 449 -7.04 -1.82 -15.62
N ARG A 450 -8.27 -1.35 -15.47
CA ARG A 450 -9.39 -1.69 -16.36
C ARG A 450 -10.06 -0.46 -16.91
N VAL A 451 -10.14 -0.39 -18.24
CA VAL A 451 -10.97 0.61 -18.95
C VAL A 451 -12.45 0.27 -18.75
N ILE A 452 -13.25 1.22 -18.32
CA ILE A 452 -14.70 1.03 -18.13
C ILE A 452 -15.44 1.64 -19.32
N ASP A 453 -15.52 0.84 -20.37
CA ASP A 453 -16.21 1.16 -21.64
C ASP A 453 -16.78 -0.14 -22.23
N MET A 454 -18.02 -0.09 -22.72
CA MET A 454 -18.66 -1.25 -23.34
C MET A 454 -18.04 -1.67 -24.68
N GLN A 455 -17.47 -0.71 -25.42
CA GLN A 455 -16.86 -0.97 -26.72
C GLN A 455 -15.38 -1.36 -26.61
N ASP A 456 -14.69 -0.85 -25.60
CA ASP A 456 -13.24 -1.07 -25.37
C ASP A 456 -12.93 -1.37 -23.89
N SER A 457 -13.65 -2.36 -23.33
CA SER A 457 -13.34 -2.81 -21.96
C SER A 457 -12.04 -3.61 -21.91
N ALA A 458 -10.91 -2.94 -22.10
CA ALA A 458 -9.59 -3.54 -22.16
C ALA A 458 -8.86 -3.54 -20.80
N SER A 459 -8.01 -4.55 -20.59
CA SER A 459 -6.99 -4.49 -19.56
C SER A 459 -5.84 -3.60 -20.02
N VAL A 460 -5.42 -2.68 -19.18
CA VAL A 460 -4.19 -1.90 -19.36
C VAL A 460 -3.26 -2.15 -18.18
N TYR A 461 -1.95 -1.98 -18.39
CA TYR A 461 -0.96 -2.27 -17.36
C TYR A 461 -0.03 -1.08 -17.18
N PHE A 462 0.00 -0.58 -15.95
CA PHE A 462 0.94 0.44 -15.54
C PHE A 462 2.04 -0.22 -14.71
N LEU A 463 3.18 -0.44 -15.33
CA LEU A 463 4.33 -1.11 -14.70
C LEU A 463 5.39 -0.06 -14.35
N ALA A 464 5.93 -0.13 -13.14
CA ALA A 464 7.03 0.74 -12.72
C ALA A 464 8.22 0.67 -13.66
N ASP A 465 8.55 -0.52 -14.16
CA ASP A 465 9.65 -0.75 -15.11
C ASP A 465 9.50 0.02 -16.43
N SER A 466 8.28 0.47 -16.77
CA SER A 466 8.04 1.27 -17.97
C SER A 466 8.44 2.73 -17.83
N LEU A 467 8.66 3.21 -16.61
CA LEU A 467 9.06 4.57 -16.34
C LEU A 467 10.55 4.75 -16.67
N LYS A 468 10.84 5.75 -17.49
CA LYS A 468 12.21 6.10 -17.88
C LYS A 468 12.62 7.36 -17.12
N GLU A 469 13.24 7.16 -15.99
CA GLU A 469 13.73 8.25 -15.15
C GLU A 469 15.24 8.39 -15.33
N LEU A 470 15.68 9.57 -15.79
CA LEU A 470 17.09 9.90 -15.92
C LEU A 470 17.38 11.13 -15.07
N GLN A 471 18.23 10.97 -14.06
CA GLN A 471 18.79 12.06 -13.32
C GLN A 471 20.19 12.39 -13.83
N THR A 472 20.45 13.66 -14.13
CA THR A 472 21.77 14.14 -14.53
C THR A 472 22.24 15.20 -13.55
N ILE A 473 23.44 14.99 -13.01
CA ILE A 473 24.12 15.94 -12.10
C ILE A 473 25.41 16.39 -12.75
N LEU A 474 25.55 17.70 -12.89
CA LEU A 474 26.76 18.34 -13.44
C LEU A 474 27.38 19.23 -12.38
N VAL A 475 28.66 19.03 -12.13
CA VAL A 475 29.46 19.84 -11.19
C VAL A 475 30.69 20.38 -11.92
N ASN A 476 30.93 21.69 -11.82
CA ASN A 476 32.13 22.32 -12.31
C ASN A 476 32.78 23.06 -11.14
N ILE A 477 34.07 22.87 -10.96
CA ILE A 477 34.86 23.51 -9.91
C ILE A 477 36.15 24.12 -10.54
N VAL A 478 36.37 25.38 -10.28
CA VAL A 478 37.52 26.12 -10.76
C VAL A 478 38.19 26.85 -9.60
N ASN A 479 39.48 27.21 -9.76
CA ASN A 479 40.15 28.04 -8.82
C ASN A 479 39.55 29.45 -8.80
N ASP A 480 39.54 30.12 -7.65
CA ASP A 480 39.05 31.49 -7.54
C ASP A 480 39.97 32.46 -8.30
N ALA A 481 39.39 33.53 -8.88
CA ALA A 481 40.06 34.42 -9.81
C ALA A 481 41.28 35.18 -9.21
N ASP A 482 41.33 35.34 -7.89
CA ASP A 482 42.42 35.98 -7.16
C ASP A 482 43.54 35.02 -6.75
N GLY A 483 43.44 33.72 -7.07
CA GLY A 483 44.48 32.68 -6.91
C GLY A 483 44.90 32.42 -5.46
N LYS A 484 44.17 32.93 -4.45
CA LYS A 484 44.66 33.02 -3.07
C LYS A 484 44.06 32.02 -2.07
N SER A 485 43.32 31.08 -2.42
CA SER A 485 42.90 30.05 -1.41
C SER A 485 41.42 29.67 -1.40
N GLY A 486 40.82 29.59 -2.54
CA GLY A 486 39.43 29.11 -2.61
C GLY A 486 39.14 28.42 -3.95
N LEU A 487 38.16 27.55 -3.92
CA LEU A 487 37.57 27.00 -5.11
C LEU A 487 36.11 27.52 -5.20
N ARG A 488 35.68 27.83 -6.41
CA ARG A 488 34.28 28.15 -6.69
C ARG A 488 33.70 27.12 -7.65
N GLY A 489 32.44 26.89 -7.54
CA GLY A 489 31.82 25.90 -8.40
C GLY A 489 30.34 26.15 -8.69
N SER A 490 29.87 25.38 -9.62
CA SER A 490 28.46 25.30 -9.96
C SER A 490 27.98 23.82 -9.89
N TYR A 491 26.78 23.64 -9.39
CA TYR A 491 26.09 22.37 -9.34
C TYR A 491 24.78 22.54 -10.08
N THR A 492 24.48 21.61 -10.99
CA THR A 492 23.21 21.54 -11.70
C THR A 492 22.67 20.13 -11.57
N ASN A 493 21.49 19.99 -10.97
CA ASN A 493 20.76 18.72 -10.91
C ASN A 493 19.50 18.80 -11.76
N SER A 494 19.39 17.91 -12.73
CA SER A 494 18.21 17.70 -13.56
C SER A 494 17.64 16.31 -13.22
N PRO A 495 16.74 16.20 -12.23
CA PRO A 495 16.07 14.94 -11.89
C PRO A 495 15.15 14.51 -13.02
N GLY A 496 14.78 13.23 -13.04
CA GLY A 496 13.75 12.70 -13.92
C GLY A 496 12.39 13.32 -13.70
N TYR A 497 11.42 12.95 -14.53
CA TYR A 497 10.07 13.52 -14.45
C TYR A 497 9.39 13.27 -13.11
N MET A 498 9.44 12.00 -12.62
CA MET A 498 8.78 11.63 -11.37
C MET A 498 9.42 12.29 -10.15
N ASP A 499 10.77 12.33 -10.11
CA ASP A 499 11.48 13.04 -9.06
C ASP A 499 11.21 14.55 -9.12
N SER A 500 11.05 15.13 -10.32
CA SER A 500 10.65 16.52 -10.49
C SER A 500 9.24 16.79 -9.97
N TYR A 501 8.30 15.87 -10.21
CA TYR A 501 6.95 15.94 -9.67
C TYR A 501 6.95 15.88 -8.14
N LEU A 502 7.70 14.94 -7.55
CA LEU A 502 7.85 14.81 -6.09
C LEU A 502 8.52 16.03 -5.47
N LEU A 503 9.55 16.57 -6.13
CA LEU A 503 10.22 17.80 -5.69
C LEU A 503 9.24 18.99 -5.66
N ARG A 504 8.43 19.18 -6.71
CA ARG A 504 7.41 20.23 -6.72
C ARG A 504 6.44 20.10 -5.55
N ALA A 505 5.99 18.87 -5.25
CA ALA A 505 5.11 18.62 -4.12
C ALA A 505 5.76 18.99 -2.77
N SER A 506 7.03 18.59 -2.57
CA SER A 506 7.76 18.90 -1.34
C SER A 506 8.04 20.40 -1.16
N LEU A 507 8.28 21.11 -2.26
CA LEU A 507 8.51 22.57 -2.23
C LEU A 507 7.27 23.37 -1.85
N ASP A 508 6.08 22.84 -2.13
CA ASP A 508 4.85 23.50 -1.70
C ASP A 508 4.57 23.33 -0.22
N GLU A 509 4.93 22.18 0.34
CA GLU A 509 4.74 21.92 1.76
C GLU A 509 5.78 22.66 2.60
N ALA A 510 7.06 22.58 2.21
CA ALA A 510 8.18 23.06 3.02
C ALA A 510 8.76 24.41 2.56
N GLY A 511 8.54 24.81 1.30
CA GLY A 511 9.10 26.01 0.68
C GLY A 511 10.52 25.82 0.15
N GLN A 512 10.88 26.65 -0.87
CA GLN A 512 12.21 26.59 -1.51
C GLN A 512 13.34 26.91 -0.51
N LYS A 513 13.12 27.85 0.44
CA LYS A 513 14.12 28.18 1.44
C LYS A 513 14.54 26.96 2.24
N LYS A 514 13.59 26.18 2.73
CA LYS A 514 13.88 24.96 3.52
C LYS A 514 14.63 23.91 2.70
N TYR A 515 14.32 23.78 1.40
CA TYR A 515 15.03 22.90 0.49
C TYR A 515 16.51 23.28 0.38
N PHE A 516 16.82 24.57 0.13
CA PHE A 516 18.21 25.04 0.03
C PHE A 516 18.94 25.05 1.37
N ASP A 517 18.27 25.34 2.48
CA ASP A 517 18.85 25.21 3.84
C ASP A 517 19.26 23.74 4.11
N ASN A 518 18.46 22.76 3.71
CA ASN A 518 18.80 21.34 3.83
C ASN A 518 19.98 20.97 2.91
N LEU A 519 20.04 21.51 1.69
CA LEU A 519 21.14 21.27 0.76
C LEU A 519 22.45 21.85 1.30
N GLN A 520 22.41 23.05 1.89
CA GLN A 520 23.55 23.66 2.59
C GLN A 520 24.01 22.79 3.78
N ALA A 521 23.07 22.33 4.60
CA ALA A 521 23.40 21.48 5.75
C ALA A 521 24.05 20.14 5.33
N ALA A 522 23.60 19.57 4.20
CA ALA A 522 24.18 18.33 3.66
C ALA A 522 25.61 18.52 3.11
N ALA A 523 25.96 19.73 2.67
CA ALA A 523 27.28 20.05 2.13
C ALA A 523 28.35 20.25 3.21
N GLY A 524 27.97 20.48 4.47
CA GLY A 524 28.88 20.81 5.57
C GLY A 524 29.36 22.24 5.59
N ASP A 525 30.29 22.54 6.51
CA ASP A 525 30.74 23.93 6.77
C ASP A 525 31.79 24.43 5.76
N GLU A 526 32.46 23.53 5.06
CA GLU A 526 33.51 23.86 4.10
C GLU A 526 32.95 24.39 2.78
N LEU A 527 31.73 24.01 2.40
CA LEU A 527 31.05 24.45 1.19
C LEU A 527 29.97 25.48 1.53
N GLN A 528 30.03 26.66 0.93
CA GLN A 528 29.08 27.74 1.13
C GLN A 528 28.31 28.00 -0.16
N ILE A 529 26.97 27.80 -0.13
CA ILE A 529 26.07 28.15 -1.23
C ILE A 529 26.03 29.71 -1.35
N THR A 530 26.29 30.21 -2.54
CA THR A 530 26.30 31.64 -2.85
C THR A 530 25.06 32.09 -3.59
N GLU A 531 24.54 31.22 -4.48
CA GLU A 531 23.31 31.44 -5.23
C GLU A 531 22.63 30.13 -5.48
N ALA A 532 21.29 30.14 -5.56
CA ALA A 532 20.50 28.95 -5.79
C ALA A 532 19.17 29.29 -6.47
N GLY A 533 18.72 28.43 -7.38
CA GLY A 533 17.47 28.58 -8.10
C GLY A 533 16.94 27.29 -8.68
N ILE A 534 15.65 27.28 -9.01
CA ILE A 534 14.98 26.13 -9.65
C ILE A 534 14.25 26.62 -10.89
N ASP A 535 14.68 26.12 -12.05
CA ASP A 535 14.03 26.38 -13.33
C ASP A 535 12.87 25.41 -13.57
N SER A 536 11.94 25.80 -14.42
CA SER A 536 10.76 25.02 -14.83
C SER A 536 9.83 24.56 -13.68
N LEU A 537 9.91 25.25 -12.53
CA LEU A 537 9.10 24.88 -11.35
C LEU A 537 7.61 24.97 -11.63
N LYS A 538 7.17 25.96 -12.43
CA LYS A 538 5.77 26.19 -12.80
C LYS A 538 5.31 25.45 -14.05
N ASP A 539 6.20 24.73 -14.72
CA ASP A 539 5.92 23.95 -15.91
C ASP A 539 5.80 22.46 -15.57
N PRO A 540 4.57 21.93 -15.39
CA PRO A 540 4.37 20.55 -14.96
C PRO A 540 4.66 19.52 -16.06
N GLU A 541 4.81 19.92 -17.33
CA GLU A 541 5.10 18.99 -18.43
C GLU A 541 6.60 18.67 -18.56
N ASN A 542 7.47 19.49 -17.99
CA ASN A 542 8.92 19.34 -18.09
C ASN A 542 9.56 19.05 -16.74
N PRO A 543 10.69 18.32 -16.68
CA PRO A 543 11.49 18.19 -15.47
C PRO A 543 11.99 19.55 -14.96
N VAL A 544 12.19 19.65 -13.64
CA VAL A 544 12.84 20.82 -13.03
C VAL A 544 14.34 20.77 -13.22
N LYS A 545 15.00 21.93 -13.04
CA LYS A 545 16.46 22.02 -13.03
C LYS A 545 16.89 22.85 -11.82
N VAL A 546 17.59 22.22 -10.90
CA VAL A 546 18.12 22.87 -9.69
C VAL A 546 19.53 23.35 -9.99
N ASN A 547 19.77 24.66 -9.85
CA ASN A 547 21.06 25.29 -10.07
C ASN A 547 21.58 25.89 -8.76
N VAL A 548 22.85 25.64 -8.44
CA VAL A 548 23.52 26.16 -7.22
C VAL A 548 24.92 26.63 -7.57
N GLY A 549 25.22 27.86 -7.20
CA GLY A 549 26.59 28.38 -7.16
C GLY A 549 27.12 28.22 -5.74
N PHE A 550 28.41 27.91 -5.61
CA PHE A 550 29.03 27.69 -4.31
C PHE A 550 30.51 28.03 -4.27
N ASN A 551 31.00 28.29 -3.07
CA ASN A 551 32.44 28.44 -2.77
C ASN A 551 32.86 27.32 -1.81
N ILE A 552 34.10 26.80 -2.01
CA ILE A 552 34.73 25.86 -1.09
C ILE A 552 35.89 26.54 -0.44
N LYS A 553 35.90 26.60 0.89
CA LYS A 553 37.05 27.11 1.66
C LYS A 553 38.13 26.02 1.72
N THR A 554 39.30 26.27 1.18
CA THR A 554 40.43 25.38 1.37
C THR A 554 41.14 25.74 2.67
N ALA A 555 41.25 24.73 3.57
CA ALA A 555 42.01 24.92 4.80
C ALA A 555 43.48 25.23 4.47
N ALA A 556 44.17 26.07 5.30
CA ALA A 556 45.59 26.34 5.19
C ALA A 556 46.43 25.13 5.64
N THR A 557 46.27 23.98 4.97
CA THR A 557 46.93 22.71 5.27
C THR A 557 47.79 22.28 4.09
N ASP A 558 48.80 21.45 4.35
CA ASP A 558 49.65 20.89 3.29
C ASP A 558 49.00 19.70 2.56
N ILE A 559 47.90 19.17 3.09
CA ILE A 559 47.11 18.05 2.53
C ILE A 559 45.62 18.39 2.57
N ILE A 560 44.91 18.21 1.43
CA ILE A 560 43.46 18.37 1.30
C ILE A 560 42.86 17.03 0.95
N TYR A 561 41.86 16.59 1.72
CA TYR A 561 41.00 15.42 1.43
C TYR A 561 39.72 15.93 0.81
N PHE A 562 39.49 15.62 -0.45
CA PHE A 562 38.34 16.12 -1.20
C PHE A 562 37.39 14.99 -1.62
N SER A 563 36.14 15.07 -1.23
CA SER A 563 35.07 14.15 -1.67
C SER A 563 34.56 14.61 -3.04
N PRO A 564 34.80 13.85 -4.14
CA PRO A 564 34.48 14.33 -5.49
C PRO A 564 32.94 14.29 -5.79
N ILE A 565 32.15 13.67 -4.96
CA ILE A 565 30.70 13.68 -5.06
C ILE A 565 30.15 14.58 -3.94
N LEU A 566 29.68 15.77 -4.32
CA LEU A 566 29.25 16.79 -3.36
C LEU A 566 27.84 16.58 -2.88
N TRP A 567 26.91 16.28 -3.78
CA TRP A 567 25.51 16.00 -3.53
C TRP A 567 25.03 14.89 -4.45
N GLY A 568 24.00 14.18 -4.03
CA GLY A 568 23.42 13.06 -4.78
C GLY A 568 24.15 11.74 -4.59
N ASP A 569 25.14 11.70 -3.65
CA ASP A 569 25.80 10.48 -3.24
C ASP A 569 24.89 9.60 -2.38
N MET A 570 25.11 8.30 -2.46
CA MET A 570 24.43 7.31 -1.63
C MET A 570 25.22 7.14 -0.32
N LYS A 571 24.90 7.95 0.69
CA LYS A 571 25.63 7.92 1.98
C LYS A 571 25.43 6.64 2.80
N THR A 572 24.29 5.99 2.64
CA THR A 572 23.94 4.77 3.38
C THR A 572 23.29 3.77 2.44
N ASN A 573 23.57 2.49 2.68
CA ASN A 573 22.91 1.44 1.92
C ASN A 573 21.42 1.36 2.31
N PRO A 574 20.49 1.56 1.37
CA PRO A 574 19.05 1.47 1.66
C PRO A 574 18.58 0.07 2.05
N PHE A 575 19.40 -0.96 1.83
CA PHE A 575 19.15 -2.37 2.12
C PHE A 575 19.98 -2.82 3.32
N SER A 576 19.54 -2.46 4.55
CA SER A 576 20.29 -2.72 5.78
C SER A 576 19.97 -4.09 6.43
N ALA A 577 18.78 -4.65 6.18
CA ALA A 577 18.38 -5.95 6.74
C ALA A 577 19.32 -7.08 6.26
N THR A 578 19.65 -8.01 7.15
CA THR A 578 20.49 -9.18 6.79
C THR A 578 19.73 -10.22 5.99
N VAL A 579 18.41 -10.32 6.20
CA VAL A 579 17.49 -11.23 5.51
C VAL A 579 16.24 -10.47 5.17
N ARG A 580 15.71 -10.70 3.98
CA ARG A 580 14.44 -10.12 3.52
C ARG A 580 13.56 -11.23 2.95
N LYS A 581 12.30 -11.25 3.37
CA LYS A 581 11.30 -12.25 2.94
C LYS A 581 10.39 -11.73 1.83
N TYR A 582 10.38 -10.43 1.63
CA TYR A 582 9.48 -9.74 0.71
C TYR A 582 10.28 -9.12 -0.44
N PRO A 583 9.68 -8.94 -1.63
CA PRO A 583 10.38 -8.30 -2.75
C PRO A 583 10.76 -6.85 -2.43
N VAL A 584 11.71 -6.32 -3.18
CA VAL A 584 12.02 -4.90 -3.23
C VAL A 584 11.20 -4.28 -4.36
N GLU A 585 10.39 -3.27 -4.03
CA GLU A 585 9.48 -2.58 -4.95
C GLU A 585 9.88 -1.11 -5.04
N MET A 586 10.82 -0.78 -5.92
CA MET A 586 11.21 0.62 -6.16
C MET A 586 10.08 1.37 -6.88
N PRO A 587 9.98 2.70 -6.71
CA PRO A 587 8.97 3.49 -7.42
C PRO A 587 9.15 3.47 -8.94
N PHE A 588 10.40 3.42 -9.41
CA PHE A 588 10.81 3.34 -10.81
C PHE A 588 12.26 2.84 -10.91
N PRO A 589 12.73 2.44 -12.12
CA PRO A 589 14.12 2.10 -12.37
C PRO A 589 15.06 3.29 -12.13
N ILE A 590 16.25 3.02 -11.61
CA ILE A 590 17.25 4.06 -11.34
C ILE A 590 18.14 4.25 -12.58
N HIS A 591 18.29 5.49 -13.04
CA HIS A 591 19.32 5.87 -13.99
C HIS A 591 19.86 7.25 -13.63
N GLN A 592 21.02 7.26 -12.97
CA GLN A 592 21.69 8.48 -12.50
C GLN A 592 23.06 8.61 -13.14
N VAL A 593 23.36 9.81 -13.62
CA VAL A 593 24.66 10.16 -14.18
C VAL A 593 25.17 11.41 -13.46
N TYR A 594 26.26 11.26 -12.74
CA TYR A 594 26.99 12.35 -12.09
C TYR A 594 28.26 12.66 -12.88
N THR A 595 28.53 13.92 -13.17
CA THR A 595 29.76 14.37 -13.86
C THR A 595 30.39 15.52 -13.07
N LEU A 596 31.68 15.38 -12.75
CA LEU A 596 32.47 16.42 -12.18
C LEU A 596 33.61 16.80 -13.17
N THR A 597 33.79 18.10 -13.38
CA THR A 597 34.99 18.68 -13.96
C THR A 597 35.58 19.63 -12.92
N MET A 598 36.82 19.39 -12.51
CA MET A 598 37.46 20.15 -11.45
C MET A 598 38.88 20.52 -11.83
N GLU A 599 39.27 21.79 -11.63
CA GLU A 599 40.66 22.19 -11.66
C GLU A 599 41.41 21.70 -10.42
N THR A 600 42.65 21.30 -10.57
CA THR A 600 43.53 21.02 -9.42
C THR A 600 43.69 22.29 -8.60
N PRO A 601 43.47 22.26 -7.25
CA PRO A 601 43.60 23.46 -6.43
C PRO A 601 44.97 24.15 -6.63
N ALA A 602 44.96 25.47 -6.74
CA ALA A 602 46.18 26.26 -6.97
C ALA A 602 47.24 26.01 -5.87
N GLY A 603 48.46 25.68 -6.28
CA GLY A 603 49.54 25.34 -5.37
C GLY A 603 49.56 23.88 -4.88
N PHE A 604 48.67 23.00 -5.36
CA PHE A 604 48.63 21.60 -5.00
C PHE A 604 48.86 20.70 -6.21
N VAL A 605 49.19 19.45 -5.93
CA VAL A 605 49.19 18.31 -6.89
C VAL A 605 48.31 17.21 -6.37
N VAL A 606 47.76 16.37 -7.26
CA VAL A 606 47.08 15.16 -6.87
C VAL A 606 48.10 14.14 -6.38
N ASP A 607 48.00 13.75 -5.12
CA ASP A 607 48.83 12.72 -4.46
C ASP A 607 48.19 11.34 -4.59
N GLU A 608 46.87 11.21 -4.22
CA GLU A 608 46.11 10.00 -4.38
C GLU A 608 44.78 10.28 -5.05
N MET A 609 44.29 9.29 -5.80
CA MET A 609 43.02 9.39 -6.52
C MET A 609 42.29 8.03 -6.50
N PRO A 610 40.93 8.01 -6.35
CA PRO A 610 40.15 6.79 -6.46
C PRO A 610 40.45 6.03 -7.74
N LYS A 611 40.43 4.68 -7.67
CA LYS A 611 40.57 3.85 -8.87
C LYS A 611 39.26 3.78 -9.63
N GLN A 612 39.36 3.68 -10.96
CA GLN A 612 38.19 3.37 -11.80
C GLN A 612 37.56 2.03 -11.38
N ALA A 613 36.23 1.93 -11.49
CA ALA A 613 35.50 0.72 -11.15
C ALA A 613 34.29 0.54 -12.09
N ARG A 614 33.99 -0.71 -12.37
CA ARG A 614 32.77 -1.11 -13.05
C ARG A 614 32.26 -2.41 -12.45
N VAL A 615 30.99 -2.43 -12.03
CA VAL A 615 30.34 -3.58 -11.41
C VAL A 615 29.00 -3.79 -12.11
N SER A 616 28.71 -5.02 -12.50
CA SER A 616 27.40 -5.43 -13.04
C SER A 616 26.56 -6.08 -11.92
N PHE A 617 25.26 -5.90 -12.03
CA PHE A 617 24.27 -6.55 -11.18
C PHE A 617 23.43 -7.51 -12.04
N ASN A 618 23.20 -8.76 -11.56
CA ASN A 618 22.33 -9.78 -12.16
C ASN A 618 22.35 -9.79 -13.71
N ASP A 619 23.39 -10.35 -14.32
CA ASP A 619 23.52 -10.53 -15.77
C ASP A 619 23.16 -9.29 -16.62
N GLY A 620 23.40 -8.08 -16.06
CA GLY A 620 23.18 -6.81 -16.75
C GLY A 620 21.81 -6.17 -16.50
N GLU A 621 21.07 -6.58 -15.46
CA GLU A 621 19.86 -5.87 -14.97
C GLU A 621 20.21 -4.52 -14.34
N GLY A 622 21.46 -4.33 -13.92
CA GLY A 622 22.00 -3.07 -13.46
C GLY A 622 23.51 -3.00 -13.63
N TYR A 623 24.05 -1.80 -13.50
CA TYR A 623 25.50 -1.57 -13.42
C TYR A 623 25.81 -0.30 -12.66
N PHE A 624 26.99 -0.30 -12.08
CA PHE A 624 27.66 0.85 -11.50
C PHE A 624 28.98 1.09 -12.24
N GLU A 625 29.25 2.32 -12.62
CA GLU A 625 30.48 2.71 -13.30
C GLU A 625 31.03 3.99 -12.65
N TYR A 626 32.30 3.97 -12.27
CA TYR A 626 33.04 5.08 -11.68
C TYR A 626 34.31 5.31 -12.52
N LEU A 627 34.26 6.27 -13.40
CA LEU A 627 35.36 6.63 -14.31
C LEU A 627 35.97 7.94 -13.88
N ILE A 628 37.20 7.91 -13.41
CA ILE A 628 37.95 9.10 -13.03
C ILE A 628 39.26 9.16 -13.80
N GLN A 629 39.58 10.34 -14.29
CA GLN A 629 40.82 10.59 -14.98
C GLN A 629 41.36 11.98 -14.62
N LYS A 630 42.68 12.15 -14.77
CA LYS A 630 43.39 13.40 -14.56
C LYS A 630 44.17 13.74 -15.80
N THR A 631 44.10 15.00 -16.23
CA THR A 631 45.05 15.64 -17.12
C THR A 631 46.01 16.52 -16.31
N GLU A 632 46.86 17.34 -16.94
CA GLU A 632 47.79 18.18 -16.19
C GLU A 632 47.08 19.12 -15.20
N GLU A 633 45.95 19.71 -15.58
CA GLU A 633 45.22 20.72 -14.81
C GLU A 633 43.81 20.30 -14.37
N LEU A 634 43.20 19.35 -15.06
CA LEU A 634 41.78 18.98 -14.84
C LEU A 634 41.63 17.56 -14.32
N ILE A 635 40.71 17.40 -13.39
CA ILE A 635 40.19 16.13 -12.95
C ILE A 635 38.77 15.99 -13.51
N GLN A 636 38.49 14.88 -14.15
CA GLN A 636 37.17 14.55 -14.67
C GLN A 636 36.66 13.24 -14.04
N LEU A 637 35.47 13.27 -13.49
CA LEU A 637 34.79 12.11 -12.92
C LEU A 637 33.44 11.95 -13.61
N ARG A 638 33.13 10.72 -13.97
CA ARG A 638 31.79 10.30 -14.34
C ARG A 638 31.38 9.10 -13.50
N VAL A 639 30.26 9.21 -12.80
CA VAL A 639 29.64 8.11 -12.06
C VAL A 639 28.29 7.82 -12.70
N THR A 640 28.01 6.53 -12.95
CA THR A 640 26.73 6.08 -13.47
C THR A 640 26.19 4.96 -12.59
N VAL A 641 24.98 5.13 -12.08
CA VAL A 641 24.21 4.09 -11.40
C VAL A 641 23.00 3.78 -12.27
N SER A 642 22.84 2.55 -12.69
CA SER A 642 21.73 2.14 -13.54
C SER A 642 21.12 0.83 -13.06
N MET A 643 19.82 0.84 -12.80
CA MET A 643 18.99 -0.34 -12.52
C MET A 643 17.85 -0.33 -13.53
N LYS A 644 17.68 -1.41 -14.31
CA LYS A 644 16.71 -1.49 -15.40
C LYS A 644 15.31 -1.90 -14.95
N LYS A 645 15.19 -2.42 -13.72
CA LYS A 645 13.96 -2.88 -13.11
C LYS A 645 13.70 -2.12 -11.81
N ALA A 646 12.45 -2.05 -11.44
CA ALA A 646 11.98 -1.52 -10.15
C ALA A 646 11.56 -2.64 -9.18
N TYR A 647 11.36 -3.86 -9.68
CA TYR A 647 10.96 -5.00 -8.87
C TYR A 647 12.06 -6.04 -8.81
N PHE A 648 12.42 -6.48 -7.58
CA PHE A 648 13.39 -7.54 -7.32
C PHE A 648 12.81 -8.54 -6.33
N PRO A 649 12.76 -9.85 -6.67
CA PRO A 649 12.27 -10.88 -5.77
C PRO A 649 13.20 -11.07 -4.56
N PRO A 650 12.73 -11.71 -3.47
CA PRO A 650 13.53 -11.88 -2.26
C PRO A 650 14.87 -12.61 -2.49
N GLU A 651 14.94 -13.48 -3.50
CA GLU A 651 16.13 -14.23 -3.87
C GLU A 651 17.28 -13.33 -4.33
N ASP A 652 16.96 -12.20 -4.95
CA ASP A 652 17.93 -11.21 -5.44
C ASP A 652 18.41 -10.24 -4.35
N TYR A 653 17.80 -10.27 -3.18
CA TYR A 653 18.04 -9.28 -2.13
C TYR A 653 19.50 -9.19 -1.67
N ASN A 654 20.18 -10.31 -1.49
CA ASN A 654 21.56 -10.30 -1.06
C ASN A 654 22.48 -9.66 -2.08
N SER A 655 22.32 -10.01 -3.37
CA SER A 655 23.06 -9.39 -4.47
C SER A 655 22.80 -7.91 -4.57
N LEU A 656 21.53 -7.49 -4.39
CA LEU A 656 21.13 -6.08 -4.39
C LEU A 656 21.80 -5.31 -3.24
N ARG A 657 21.77 -5.87 -2.05
CA ARG A 657 22.41 -5.29 -0.85
C ARG A 657 23.92 -5.14 -1.02
N GLU A 658 24.60 -6.15 -1.57
CA GLU A 658 26.04 -6.09 -1.84
C GLU A 658 26.37 -5.07 -2.90
N PHE A 659 25.58 -5.00 -3.98
CA PHE A 659 25.74 -4.03 -5.05
C PHE A 659 25.65 -2.58 -4.54
N PHE A 660 24.60 -2.27 -3.78
CA PHE A 660 24.44 -0.93 -3.19
C PHE A 660 25.47 -0.64 -2.10
N GLY A 661 25.91 -1.66 -1.34
CA GLY A 661 26.99 -1.53 -0.39
C GLY A 661 28.33 -1.17 -1.06
N TYR A 662 28.59 -1.72 -2.24
CA TYR A 662 29.77 -1.37 -3.04
C TYR A 662 29.69 0.09 -3.55
N ILE A 663 28.51 0.54 -4.03
CA ILE A 663 28.31 1.92 -4.48
C ILE A 663 28.62 2.89 -3.34
N VAL A 664 28.02 2.71 -2.16
CA VAL A 664 28.25 3.55 -0.97
C VAL A 664 29.72 3.64 -0.63
N LYS A 665 30.40 2.51 -0.60
CA LYS A 665 31.84 2.46 -0.31
C LYS A 665 32.65 3.21 -1.37
N LYS A 666 32.31 3.04 -2.63
CA LYS A 666 33.06 3.64 -3.76
C LYS A 666 32.84 5.15 -3.84
N GLU A 667 31.63 5.62 -3.60
CA GLU A 667 31.29 7.03 -3.62
C GLU A 667 31.88 7.81 -2.44
N SER A 668 32.24 7.14 -1.34
CA SER A 668 32.90 7.74 -0.18
C SER A 668 34.40 7.91 -0.34
N GLU A 669 35.03 7.41 -1.43
CA GLU A 669 36.46 7.57 -1.68
C GLU A 669 36.82 9.02 -2.00
N GLN A 670 37.97 9.48 -1.51
CA GLN A 670 38.42 10.88 -1.62
C GLN A 670 39.61 11.02 -2.57
N ILE A 671 39.75 12.20 -3.15
CA ILE A 671 40.98 12.65 -3.84
C ILE A 671 41.85 13.32 -2.78
N VAL A 672 43.13 12.98 -2.75
CA VAL A 672 44.11 13.61 -1.86
C VAL A 672 44.99 14.57 -2.66
N PHE A 673 44.98 15.83 -2.26
CA PHE A 673 45.87 16.85 -2.82
C PHE A 673 46.96 17.16 -1.82
N LYS A 674 48.20 17.32 -2.30
CA LYS A 674 49.36 17.68 -1.55
C LYS A 674 49.96 18.98 -2.09
N LYS A 675 50.39 19.88 -1.21
CA LYS A 675 50.96 21.15 -1.55
C LYS A 675 52.27 20.98 -2.38
N LYS A 676 52.43 21.76 -3.42
CA LYS A 676 53.70 21.83 -4.18
C LYS A 676 54.76 22.39 -3.29
N HIS A 677 55.91 21.73 -3.21
CA HIS A 677 57.12 22.23 -2.53
C HIS A 677 57.89 23.17 -3.42
#